data_a0e907109091de2c0b4492ea5a6758cd
#
_entry.id   a0e907109091de2c0b4492ea5a6758cd
#
_cell.length_a   1.000
_cell.length_b   1.000
_cell.length_c   1.000
_cell.angle_alpha   90.00
_cell.angle_beta   90.00
_cell.angle_gamma   90.00
#
_symmetry.space_group_name_H-M   'P 1'
#
loop_
_entity.id
_entity.type
_entity.pdbx_description
1 polymer ?
#
loop_
_entity_poly.entity_id
_entity_poly.type
_entity_poly.pdbx_seq_one_letter_code
_entity_poly.pdbx_strand_id
1 'polypeptide(L)'
;MSITHDYDVIAAEVHRKAMQNITDEMAITLVRTSGSPIVTESKDFSTCLMNTVPEHLGFSSYVLFHVGSSLIGTQVIAKEASVATDLQPGDGWIVNDPHSAGAMHQGDVSVIMPTFYEGEHIGWSFANMHVLDVGGVGISGYAPGAHDVWQEGMLFPPVRIIREGAIDSEWEKYIAANVRAPGPVLNDIRSMIASNNTAQKKLTNVINEFGLDSHREYCEINMDLSEQVLRERIEKIPDGTYEAVDWNEFDGHEGPDQLLELRLKLEVDGSDLRYHYSGVPQIDAFVNSTMGPMFGQAMTGLMTVLINGDLPVNGGLWRPIDVEIGPPGTIVNAVPPAPVSNAHSEVGMRACKLSKDVLCQALALSDDPVLRGRIAGQHQDGFPGNALFGNNQHGGVSVVFYPDNAIGAGGGAQTIMDGLDAYGLTCTTGGGIPDIENHEGADPVLFLWRRLIPNSGGPGQMRGGQALDQAYAVHYSDMMAGPGFNACAQVPPHGVGGGYPANAGIFYPVRNGNIQELLDKGLLPTYERFEGEKEDVRSKLGHIKLDHDTVFVALSGGGGGLGDPLLRDPEAVARDVAFEYTTPDHASSVYGVIVTDDHEVDEAATTAKREEIRATRIGGTPSAELKAPVNIGVSLTHDSGTWSCGSCSEELATGGGNWRDGAKLSEAPIAERYAEMGMQVRDRVEAPRVVMREHFCPSCAMSLGVDVVTDDLETLKAPEVGTPVAAAAS
;
A
#
# COMPACT_ATOMS: atom_id res chain seq x y z
N MET A 1 -0.58 -22.29 24.09
CA MET A 1 -1.43 -22.83 25.18
C MET A 1 -2.67 -23.43 24.57
N SER A 2 -3.04 -24.68 24.85
CA SER A 2 -4.32 -25.22 24.38
C SER A 2 -5.44 -24.54 25.19
N ILE A 3 -6.43 -23.98 24.48
CA ILE A 3 -7.65 -23.45 25.11
C ILE A 3 -8.32 -24.63 25.84
N THR A 4 -8.27 -24.61 27.18
CA THR A 4 -8.76 -25.69 28.03
C THR A 4 -10.13 -25.35 28.65
N HIS A 5 -10.80 -24.30 28.22
CA HIS A 5 -12.08 -23.89 28.71
C HIS A 5 -13.22 -24.52 27.90
N ASP A 6 -14.18 -25.13 28.64
CA ASP A 6 -15.44 -25.60 28.06
C ASP A 6 -16.32 -24.38 27.83
N TYR A 7 -16.27 -23.81 26.62
CA TYR A 7 -17.06 -22.65 26.18
C TYR A 7 -18.01 -23.01 25.05
N ASP A 8 -19.08 -22.26 24.92
CA ASP A 8 -20.02 -22.41 23.80
C ASP A 8 -19.38 -21.82 22.52
N VAL A 9 -18.85 -22.71 21.67
CA VAL A 9 -18.19 -22.36 20.40
C VAL A 9 -19.13 -21.59 19.46
N ILE A 10 -20.43 -21.93 19.47
CA ILE A 10 -21.41 -21.24 18.60
C ILE A 10 -21.64 -19.82 19.12
N ALA A 11 -21.84 -19.67 20.43
CA ALA A 11 -22.02 -18.35 21.03
C ALA A 11 -20.78 -17.46 20.86
N ALA A 12 -19.57 -18.00 21.03
CA ALA A 12 -18.32 -17.26 20.77
C ALA A 12 -18.20 -16.79 19.33
N GLU A 13 -18.54 -17.62 18.34
CA GLU A 13 -18.51 -17.23 16.92
C GLU A 13 -19.59 -16.20 16.58
N VAL A 14 -20.80 -16.33 17.13
CA VAL A 14 -21.88 -15.34 16.97
C VAL A 14 -21.45 -13.99 17.58
N HIS A 15 -20.86 -14.02 18.77
CA HIS A 15 -20.31 -12.83 19.42
C HIS A 15 -19.19 -12.18 18.58
N ARG A 16 -18.26 -12.98 18.06
CA ARG A 16 -17.20 -12.49 17.18
C ARG A 16 -17.77 -11.77 15.93
N LYS A 17 -18.76 -12.37 15.29
CA LYS A 17 -19.45 -11.76 14.15
C LYS A 17 -20.21 -10.49 14.55
N ALA A 18 -20.76 -10.44 15.78
CA ALA A 18 -21.39 -9.23 16.28
C ALA A 18 -20.39 -8.08 16.44
N MET A 19 -19.16 -8.34 16.94
CA MET A 19 -18.11 -7.31 17.02
C MET A 19 -17.74 -6.77 15.64
N GLN A 20 -17.54 -7.64 14.65
CA GLN A 20 -17.29 -7.22 13.27
C GLN A 20 -18.46 -6.41 12.70
N ASN A 21 -19.69 -6.87 12.88
CA ASN A 21 -20.89 -6.16 12.39
C ASN A 21 -21.02 -4.76 13.01
N ILE A 22 -20.62 -4.57 14.28
CA ILE A 22 -20.63 -3.25 14.89
C ILE A 22 -19.67 -2.31 14.16
N THR A 23 -18.45 -2.76 13.86
CA THR A 23 -17.49 -1.92 13.12
C THR A 23 -17.96 -1.62 11.71
N ASP A 24 -18.61 -2.57 11.03
CA ASP A 24 -19.20 -2.36 9.71
C ASP A 24 -20.36 -1.35 9.74
N GLU A 25 -21.23 -1.39 10.78
CA GLU A 25 -22.29 -0.40 10.96
C GLU A 25 -21.77 1.00 11.33
N MET A 26 -20.66 1.07 12.08
CA MET A 26 -19.92 2.32 12.31
C MET A 26 -19.44 2.91 10.97
N ALA A 27 -18.85 2.09 10.11
CA ALA A 27 -18.39 2.47 8.77
C ALA A 27 -19.54 2.96 7.88
N ILE A 28 -20.66 2.25 7.86
CA ILE A 28 -21.88 2.68 7.14
C ILE A 28 -22.39 4.02 7.66
N THR A 29 -22.31 4.25 8.97
CA THR A 29 -22.70 5.55 9.58
C THR A 29 -21.81 6.67 9.05
N LEU A 30 -20.49 6.48 8.99
CA LEU A 30 -19.56 7.46 8.41
C LEU A 30 -19.97 7.82 6.97
N VAL A 31 -20.11 6.82 6.10
CA VAL A 31 -20.45 7.02 4.67
C VAL A 31 -21.77 7.77 4.51
N ARG A 32 -22.76 7.54 5.39
CA ARG A 32 -24.09 8.16 5.29
C ARG A 32 -24.18 9.56 5.90
N THR A 33 -23.27 9.91 6.80
CA THR A 33 -23.32 11.19 7.54
C THR A 33 -22.24 12.15 7.12
N SER A 34 -21.09 11.69 6.61
CA SER A 34 -20.09 12.53 5.96
C SER A 34 -20.63 13.05 4.62
N GLY A 35 -20.21 14.25 4.23
CA GLY A 35 -20.45 14.80 2.90
C GLY A 35 -19.19 14.85 2.05
N SER A 36 -18.07 14.34 2.58
CA SER A 36 -16.78 14.35 1.92
C SER A 36 -16.67 13.25 0.87
N PRO A 37 -16.30 13.53 -0.39
CA PRO A 37 -16.02 12.53 -1.41
C PRO A 37 -14.92 11.55 -1.00
N ILE A 38 -13.98 11.96 -0.17
CA ILE A 38 -12.90 11.10 0.37
C ILE A 38 -13.51 9.92 1.13
N VAL A 39 -14.58 10.15 1.89
CA VAL A 39 -15.29 9.12 2.65
C VAL A 39 -16.31 8.38 1.78
N THR A 40 -17.12 9.12 0.99
CA THR A 40 -18.25 8.54 0.26
C THR A 40 -17.84 7.79 -1.01
N GLU A 41 -16.77 8.24 -1.69
CA GLU A 41 -16.27 7.67 -2.93
C GLU A 41 -15.00 6.83 -2.70
N SER A 42 -13.92 7.45 -2.21
CA SER A 42 -12.63 6.77 -2.04
C SER A 42 -12.60 5.79 -0.87
N LYS A 43 -13.52 5.91 0.10
CA LYS A 43 -13.60 5.06 1.30
C LYS A 43 -12.35 5.15 2.19
N ASP A 44 -11.75 6.33 2.26
CA ASP A 44 -10.55 6.58 3.06
C ASP A 44 -10.88 6.86 4.52
N PHE A 45 -11.22 5.79 5.22
CA PHE A 45 -11.58 5.80 6.64
C PHE A 45 -11.45 4.41 7.27
N SER A 46 -11.47 4.34 8.59
CA SER A 46 -11.58 3.08 9.34
C SER A 46 -12.33 3.28 10.66
N THR A 47 -12.92 2.20 11.15
CA THR A 47 -13.60 2.15 12.45
C THR A 47 -13.16 0.91 13.21
N CYS A 48 -13.06 1.00 14.53
CA CYS A 48 -12.79 -0.17 15.34
C CYS A 48 -13.41 -0.11 16.74
N LEU A 49 -13.45 -1.27 17.37
CA LEU A 49 -13.73 -1.47 18.79
C LEU A 49 -12.51 -2.06 19.48
N MET A 50 -12.26 -1.61 20.72
CA MET A 50 -11.19 -2.14 21.56
C MET A 50 -11.69 -2.39 22.98
N ASN A 51 -11.01 -3.27 23.70
CA ASN A 51 -11.24 -3.52 25.12
C ASN A 51 -10.67 -2.36 25.99
N THR A 52 -10.75 -2.47 27.31
CA THR A 52 -10.26 -1.46 28.25
C THR A 52 -8.73 -1.31 28.27
N VAL A 53 -8.02 -2.39 27.96
CA VAL A 53 -6.57 -2.38 27.66
C VAL A 53 -6.49 -2.37 26.13
N PRO A 54 -6.29 -1.23 25.47
CA PRO A 54 -6.60 -1.07 24.05
C PRO A 54 -6.02 -2.17 23.14
N GLU A 55 -6.78 -3.25 22.96
CA GLU A 55 -6.59 -4.33 22.00
C GLU A 55 -7.83 -4.39 21.11
N HIS A 56 -7.64 -4.59 19.81
CA HIS A 56 -8.74 -4.65 18.85
C HIS A 56 -9.69 -5.82 19.13
N LEU A 57 -10.99 -5.54 19.20
CA LEU A 57 -12.07 -6.53 19.24
C LEU A 57 -12.72 -6.73 17.87
N GLY A 58 -12.64 -5.73 17.02
CA GLY A 58 -13.09 -5.72 15.64
C GLY A 58 -12.56 -4.49 14.92
N PHE A 59 -12.35 -4.61 13.61
CA PHE A 59 -11.80 -3.57 12.76
C PHE A 59 -12.45 -3.60 11.38
N SER A 60 -12.92 -2.44 10.88
CA SER A 60 -13.44 -2.33 9.52
C SER A 60 -12.28 -2.20 8.53
N SER A 61 -12.08 -3.19 7.70
CA SER A 61 -10.91 -3.29 6.82
C SER A 61 -10.99 -2.42 5.56
N TYR A 62 -11.44 -1.15 5.65
CA TYR A 62 -11.44 -0.24 4.51
C TYR A 62 -10.03 0.26 4.18
N VAL A 63 -9.30 0.71 5.19
CA VAL A 63 -7.90 1.09 5.10
C VAL A 63 -7.10 0.33 6.16
N LEU A 64 -6.27 -0.62 5.75
CA LEU A 64 -5.63 -1.58 6.64
C LEU A 64 -4.62 -0.96 7.59
N PHE A 65 -3.82 0.01 7.13
CA PHE A 65 -2.77 0.61 7.97
C PHE A 65 -3.29 1.40 9.18
N HIS A 66 -4.58 1.75 9.20
CA HIS A 66 -5.18 2.42 10.36
C HIS A 66 -5.20 1.54 11.64
N VAL A 67 -4.83 0.25 11.55
CA VAL A 67 -4.53 -0.55 12.76
C VAL A 67 -3.42 0.08 13.61
N GLY A 68 -2.46 0.80 12.99
CA GLY A 68 -1.41 1.52 13.68
C GLY A 68 -1.94 2.72 14.46
N SER A 69 -2.70 3.62 13.80
CA SER A 69 -3.26 4.82 14.45
C SER A 69 -4.30 4.46 15.50
N SER A 70 -5.15 3.48 15.22
CA SER A 70 -6.17 3.06 16.19
C SER A 70 -5.54 2.48 17.47
N LEU A 71 -4.55 1.59 17.33
CA LEU A 71 -3.88 0.96 18.46
C LEU A 71 -3.10 2.00 19.29
N ILE A 72 -2.16 2.70 18.65
CA ILE A 72 -1.24 3.62 19.34
C ILE A 72 -1.99 4.82 19.90
N GLY A 73 -2.87 5.46 19.10
CA GLY A 73 -3.65 6.62 19.54
C GLY A 73 -4.54 6.30 20.73
N THR A 74 -5.22 5.15 20.72
CA THR A 74 -6.06 4.73 21.84
C THR A 74 -5.23 4.37 23.07
N GLN A 75 -4.08 3.71 22.92
CA GLN A 75 -3.18 3.40 24.05
C GLN A 75 -2.63 4.65 24.72
N VAL A 76 -2.27 5.68 23.96
CA VAL A 76 -1.81 6.97 24.51
C VAL A 76 -2.93 7.63 25.31
N ILE A 77 -4.15 7.70 24.78
CA ILE A 77 -5.31 8.27 25.47
C ILE A 77 -5.67 7.45 26.73
N ALA A 78 -5.72 6.12 26.62
CA ALA A 78 -6.06 5.26 27.74
C ALA A 78 -5.06 5.41 28.90
N LYS A 79 -3.79 5.61 28.59
CA LYS A 79 -2.74 5.87 29.58
C LYS A 79 -2.96 7.20 30.28
N GLU A 80 -3.34 8.25 29.57
CA GLU A 80 -3.66 9.56 30.13
C GLU A 80 -4.98 9.54 30.91
N ALA A 81 -6.02 8.95 30.33
CA ALA A 81 -7.35 8.86 30.92
C ALA A 81 -7.38 7.96 32.19
N SER A 82 -6.49 6.98 32.29
CA SER A 82 -6.37 6.14 33.51
C SER A 82 -5.83 6.93 34.71
N VAL A 83 -5.15 8.04 34.45
CA VAL A 83 -4.71 9.02 35.47
C VAL A 83 -5.80 10.06 35.76
N ALA A 84 -6.68 10.32 34.80
CA ALA A 84 -7.79 11.23 34.92
C ALA A 84 -9.01 10.51 35.56
N THR A 85 -9.32 10.81 36.80
CA THR A 85 -10.44 10.21 37.57
C THR A 85 -11.83 10.66 37.09
N ASP A 86 -11.93 11.36 35.95
CA ASP A 86 -13.14 12.01 35.47
C ASP A 86 -13.65 11.53 34.10
N LEU A 87 -13.29 10.29 33.68
CA LEU A 87 -13.77 9.70 32.44
C LEU A 87 -15.30 9.53 32.45
N GLN A 88 -16.01 10.19 31.53
CA GLN A 88 -17.47 10.18 31.51
C GLN A 88 -18.04 9.65 30.19
N PRO A 89 -19.24 9.07 30.20
CA PRO A 89 -19.97 8.76 28.98
C PRO A 89 -20.14 10.00 28.10
N GLY A 90 -19.83 9.88 26.80
CA GLY A 90 -19.92 10.99 25.85
C GLY A 90 -18.68 11.87 25.79
N ASP A 91 -17.64 11.60 26.58
CA ASP A 91 -16.31 12.20 26.35
C ASP A 91 -15.70 11.68 25.06
N GLY A 92 -14.84 12.48 24.42
CA GLY A 92 -14.11 12.07 23.25
C GLY A 92 -12.88 12.92 22.95
N TRP A 93 -11.89 12.30 22.39
CA TRP A 93 -10.62 12.92 21.99
C TRP A 93 -10.54 13.02 20.48
N ILE A 94 -9.96 14.13 20.00
CA ILE A 94 -9.46 14.26 18.63
C ILE A 94 -7.97 14.02 18.61
N VAL A 95 -7.48 13.36 17.57
CA VAL A 95 -6.06 13.00 17.41
C VAL A 95 -5.69 13.01 15.94
N ASN A 96 -4.58 13.64 15.59
CA ASN A 96 -3.96 13.51 14.26
C ASN A 96 -2.44 13.73 14.28
N ASP A 97 -1.80 13.67 15.44
CA ASP A 97 -0.35 13.89 15.55
C ASP A 97 0.42 12.58 15.30
N PRO A 98 1.19 12.47 14.20
CA PRO A 98 1.98 11.29 13.89
C PRO A 98 3.12 11.02 14.87
N HIS A 99 3.72 12.08 15.45
CA HIS A 99 4.86 11.96 16.34
C HIS A 99 4.49 11.50 17.75
N SER A 100 3.36 11.97 18.29
CA SER A 100 3.00 11.71 19.68
C SER A 100 1.91 10.66 19.86
N ALA A 101 1.08 10.42 18.84
CA ALA A 101 -0.11 9.58 18.97
C ALA A 101 -0.32 8.59 17.82
N GLY A 102 0.69 8.41 16.97
CA GLY A 102 0.69 7.37 15.96
C GLY A 102 -0.30 7.57 14.81
N ALA A 103 -0.79 8.81 14.57
CA ALA A 103 -1.58 9.10 13.39
C ALA A 103 -0.76 8.82 12.12
N MET A 104 -1.43 8.50 11.02
CA MET A 104 -0.74 8.21 9.76
C MET A 104 -0.10 9.46 9.17
N HIS A 105 -0.83 10.54 9.19
CA HIS A 105 -0.40 11.92 8.90
C HIS A 105 -1.46 12.89 9.44
N GLN A 106 -1.24 14.20 9.29
CA GLN A 106 -2.15 15.20 9.86
C GLN A 106 -3.56 15.18 9.23
N GLY A 107 -3.67 14.76 7.95
CA GLY A 107 -4.95 14.62 7.24
C GLY A 107 -5.86 13.54 7.82
N ASP A 108 -5.28 12.52 8.44
CA ASP A 108 -6.00 11.41 9.08
C ASP A 108 -6.40 11.76 10.51
N VAL A 109 -7.58 12.38 10.64
CA VAL A 109 -8.13 12.76 11.92
C VAL A 109 -8.90 11.60 12.54
N SER A 110 -8.61 11.32 13.80
CA SER A 110 -9.30 10.30 14.59
C SER A 110 -10.16 10.92 15.67
N VAL A 111 -11.34 10.35 15.89
CA VAL A 111 -12.17 10.58 17.09
C VAL A 111 -12.24 9.28 17.88
N ILE A 112 -11.78 9.33 19.12
CA ILE A 112 -11.70 8.18 20.04
C ILE A 112 -12.59 8.45 21.22
N MET A 113 -13.53 7.53 21.52
CA MET A 113 -14.49 7.69 22.60
C MET A 113 -14.51 6.44 23.49
N PRO A 114 -14.59 6.61 24.83
CA PRO A 114 -14.79 5.48 25.74
C PRO A 114 -16.21 4.91 25.59
N THR A 115 -16.34 3.60 25.73
CA THR A 115 -17.63 2.91 25.75
C THR A 115 -18.00 2.47 27.17
N PHE A 116 -19.27 2.59 27.52
CA PHE A 116 -19.77 2.32 28.86
C PHE A 116 -20.96 1.35 28.86
N TYR A 117 -21.08 0.54 29.90
CA TYR A 117 -22.26 -0.25 30.18
C TYR A 117 -22.64 -0.14 31.65
N GLU A 118 -23.88 0.29 31.97
CA GLU A 118 -24.37 0.54 33.32
C GLU A 118 -23.44 1.42 34.20
N GLY A 119 -22.74 2.37 33.55
CA GLY A 119 -21.80 3.29 34.21
C GLY A 119 -20.38 2.74 34.37
N GLU A 120 -20.11 1.50 33.99
CA GLU A 120 -18.77 0.92 33.95
C GLU A 120 -18.11 1.16 32.59
N HIS A 121 -16.84 1.59 32.58
CA HIS A 121 -16.03 1.70 31.37
C HIS A 121 -15.66 0.29 30.89
N ILE A 122 -16.05 -0.05 29.66
CA ILE A 122 -15.91 -1.40 29.09
C ILE A 122 -14.98 -1.48 27.89
N GLY A 123 -14.54 -0.36 27.34
CA GLY A 123 -13.64 -0.32 26.18
C GLY A 123 -13.66 1.02 25.45
N TRP A 124 -13.20 1.00 24.22
CA TRP A 124 -13.04 2.16 23.38
C TRP A 124 -13.63 1.94 21.99
N SER A 125 -14.16 3.00 21.40
CA SER A 125 -14.51 3.05 19.99
C SER A 125 -13.65 4.10 19.29
N PHE A 126 -13.26 3.79 18.08
CA PHE A 126 -12.38 4.60 17.24
C PHE A 126 -13.02 4.78 15.87
N ALA A 127 -13.07 6.01 15.41
CA ALA A 127 -13.41 6.36 14.03
C ALA A 127 -12.34 7.31 13.50
N ASN A 128 -11.80 6.99 12.35
CA ASN A 128 -10.78 7.77 11.64
C ASN A 128 -11.23 8.02 10.21
N MET A 129 -10.89 9.17 9.67
CA MET A 129 -11.01 9.45 8.25
C MET A 129 -9.99 10.50 7.81
N HIS A 130 -9.61 10.44 6.56
CA HIS A 130 -8.93 11.55 5.90
C HIS A 130 -9.92 12.70 5.74
N VAL A 131 -9.72 13.81 6.48
CA VAL A 131 -10.57 15.00 6.37
C VAL A 131 -10.14 15.86 5.20
N LEU A 132 -11.08 16.65 4.69
CA LEU A 132 -10.87 17.41 3.45
C LEU A 132 -9.73 18.43 3.54
N ASP A 133 -9.47 19.01 4.72
CA ASP A 133 -8.38 19.97 4.93
C ASP A 133 -8.01 20.10 6.41
N VAL A 134 -6.72 20.31 6.68
CA VAL A 134 -6.17 20.57 8.03
C VAL A 134 -5.36 21.87 8.10
N GLY A 135 -5.45 22.73 7.08
CA GLY A 135 -4.65 23.96 6.98
C GLY A 135 -3.22 23.69 6.50
N GLY A 136 -2.27 24.50 6.97
CA GLY A 136 -0.86 24.39 6.56
C GLY A 136 -0.56 24.91 5.15
N VAL A 137 0.68 24.65 4.67
CA VAL A 137 1.12 25.10 3.35
C VAL A 137 0.60 24.20 2.22
N GLY A 138 0.27 22.96 2.53
CA GLY A 138 -0.35 21.99 1.61
C GLY A 138 -1.87 22.02 1.66
N ILE A 139 -2.50 21.25 0.79
CA ILE A 139 -3.95 21.09 0.73
C ILE A 139 -4.28 19.66 1.11
N SER A 140 -5.40 19.44 1.79
CA SER A 140 -5.84 18.12 2.21
C SER A 140 -4.82 17.35 3.09
N GLY A 141 -3.99 18.08 3.85
CA GLY A 141 -2.99 17.47 4.72
C GLY A 141 -1.73 16.95 4.02
N TYR A 142 -1.55 17.19 2.72
CA TYR A 142 -0.33 16.86 1.98
C TYR A 142 0.50 18.11 1.71
N ALA A 143 1.74 18.14 2.18
CA ALA A 143 2.60 19.30 2.10
C ALA A 143 4.00 19.00 1.54
N PRO A 144 4.15 18.62 0.25
CA PRO A 144 5.46 18.30 -0.36
C PRO A 144 6.48 19.44 -0.26
N GLY A 145 6.02 20.69 -0.11
CA GLY A 145 6.88 21.86 0.06
C GLY A 145 7.18 22.21 1.52
N ALA A 146 6.76 21.41 2.50
CA ALA A 146 7.04 21.66 3.91
C ALA A 146 8.48 21.24 4.27
N HIS A 147 9.13 22.06 5.11
CA HIS A 147 10.47 21.81 5.68
C HIS A 147 10.44 21.46 7.17
N ASP A 148 9.29 21.65 7.81
CA ASP A 148 9.07 21.27 9.19
C ASP A 148 7.60 20.90 9.44
N VAL A 149 7.34 20.16 10.52
CA VAL A 149 6.01 19.64 10.87
C VAL A 149 4.97 20.72 11.10
N TRP A 150 5.36 21.93 11.51
CA TRP A 150 4.42 23.03 11.78
C TRP A 150 3.88 23.69 10.49
N GLN A 151 4.53 23.46 9.37
CA GLN A 151 4.05 23.90 8.06
C GLN A 151 3.00 22.95 7.48
N GLU A 152 2.89 21.72 7.98
CA GLU A 152 2.05 20.67 7.40
C GLU A 152 0.56 20.78 7.75
N GLY A 153 0.22 21.52 8.79
CA GLY A 153 -1.16 21.76 9.17
C GLY A 153 -1.39 21.72 10.69
N MET A 154 -2.67 21.74 11.05
CA MET A 154 -3.11 21.67 12.44
C MET A 154 -2.75 20.34 13.07
N LEU A 155 -2.03 20.36 14.19
CA LEU A 155 -1.73 19.17 14.98
C LEU A 155 -2.64 19.08 16.20
N PHE A 156 -3.29 17.95 16.35
CA PHE A 156 -4.00 17.55 17.56
C PHE A 156 -3.23 16.42 18.23
N PRO A 157 -2.39 16.70 19.24
CA PRO A 157 -2.04 15.67 20.21
C PRO A 157 -3.35 15.19 20.87
N PRO A 158 -3.38 14.10 21.62
CA PRO A 158 -4.62 13.64 22.24
C PRO A 158 -5.29 14.76 23.04
N VAL A 159 -6.38 15.34 22.51
CA VAL A 159 -7.10 16.47 23.14
C VAL A 159 -8.57 16.14 23.30
N ARG A 160 -9.08 16.20 24.55
CA ARG A 160 -10.49 15.97 24.83
C ARG A 160 -11.31 17.23 24.44
N ILE A 161 -11.88 17.19 23.22
CA ILE A 161 -12.70 18.28 22.66
C ILE A 161 -14.19 17.95 22.65
N ILE A 162 -14.55 16.71 22.90
CA ILE A 162 -15.93 16.23 22.89
C ILE A 162 -16.34 15.99 24.34
N ARG A 163 -17.47 16.55 24.73
CA ARG A 163 -18.10 16.40 26.04
C ARG A 163 -19.58 16.18 25.85
N GLU A 164 -20.16 15.25 26.62
CA GLU A 164 -21.59 14.90 26.53
C GLU A 164 -22.05 14.61 25.07
N GLY A 165 -21.14 14.04 24.27
CA GLY A 165 -21.40 13.65 22.88
C GLY A 165 -21.38 14.81 21.85
N ALA A 166 -20.98 16.01 22.23
CA ALA A 166 -20.88 17.17 21.35
C ALA A 166 -19.49 17.83 21.38
N ILE A 167 -19.09 18.44 20.27
CA ILE A 167 -17.84 19.20 20.20
C ILE A 167 -18.03 20.50 21.03
N ASP A 168 -17.03 20.84 21.83
CA ASP A 168 -16.99 22.12 22.52
C ASP A 168 -16.96 23.27 21.51
N SER A 169 -17.81 24.28 21.71
CA SER A 169 -18.01 25.37 20.78
C SER A 169 -16.77 26.26 20.54
N GLU A 170 -15.83 26.31 21.48
CA GLU A 170 -14.58 27.05 21.28
C GLU A 170 -13.65 26.28 20.36
N TRP A 171 -13.63 24.93 20.43
CA TRP A 171 -12.90 24.09 19.50
C TRP A 171 -13.49 24.13 18.09
N GLU A 172 -14.83 24.17 17.94
CA GLU A 172 -15.45 24.38 16.62
C GLU A 172 -14.96 25.68 15.96
N LYS A 173 -14.92 26.78 16.72
CA LYS A 173 -14.41 28.09 16.23
C LYS A 173 -12.94 28.01 15.86
N TYR A 174 -12.13 27.31 16.70
CA TYR A 174 -10.70 27.18 16.46
C TYR A 174 -10.45 26.40 15.18
N ILE A 175 -11.08 25.23 15.01
CA ILE A 175 -10.96 24.40 13.81
C ILE A 175 -11.41 25.18 12.57
N ALA A 176 -12.60 25.81 12.62
CA ALA A 176 -13.13 26.57 11.51
C ALA A 176 -12.23 27.72 11.05
N ALA A 177 -11.46 28.34 11.96
CA ALA A 177 -10.54 29.42 11.64
C ALA A 177 -9.22 28.95 11.00
N ASN A 178 -8.88 27.68 11.08
CA ASN A 178 -7.59 27.14 10.66
C ASN A 178 -7.65 26.26 9.41
N VAL A 179 -8.85 25.99 8.85
CA VAL A 179 -9.04 25.16 7.66
C VAL A 179 -9.71 25.94 6.52
N ARG A 180 -9.46 25.55 5.27
CA ARG A 180 -10.02 26.21 4.07
C ARG A 180 -11.47 25.83 3.81
N ALA A 181 -11.89 24.64 4.28
CA ALA A 181 -13.22 24.08 4.10
C ALA A 181 -13.90 23.74 5.46
N PRO A 182 -14.24 24.76 6.30
CA PRO A 182 -14.68 24.52 7.67
C PRO A 182 -15.98 23.70 7.79
N GLY A 183 -16.93 23.91 6.87
CA GLY A 183 -18.22 23.19 6.88
C GLY A 183 -18.03 21.67 6.73
N PRO A 184 -17.44 21.19 5.64
CA PRO A 184 -17.12 19.78 5.46
C PRO A 184 -16.28 19.19 6.60
N VAL A 185 -15.18 19.84 7.01
CA VAL A 185 -14.29 19.33 8.08
C VAL A 185 -15.03 19.13 9.40
N LEU A 186 -15.83 20.12 9.83
CA LEU A 186 -16.63 19.98 11.05
C LEU A 186 -17.72 18.91 10.91
N ASN A 187 -18.29 18.76 9.71
CA ASN A 187 -19.25 17.69 9.46
C ASN A 187 -18.60 16.30 9.55
N ASP A 188 -17.39 16.15 9.03
CA ASP A 188 -16.61 14.92 9.12
C ASP A 188 -16.33 14.53 10.59
N ILE A 189 -15.94 15.49 11.43
CA ILE A 189 -15.74 15.25 12.88
C ILE A 189 -17.06 14.82 13.54
N ARG A 190 -18.19 15.48 13.22
CA ARG A 190 -19.51 15.08 13.74
C ARG A 190 -19.92 13.70 13.26
N SER A 191 -19.55 13.31 12.05
CA SER A 191 -19.80 11.97 11.49
C SER A 191 -19.03 10.89 12.23
N MET A 192 -17.78 11.17 12.64
CA MET A 192 -17.00 10.29 13.50
C MET A 192 -17.62 10.12 14.89
N ILE A 193 -18.16 11.19 15.48
CA ILE A 193 -18.92 11.13 16.75
C ILE A 193 -20.17 10.25 16.58
N ALA A 194 -20.91 10.42 15.49
CA ALA A 194 -22.11 9.62 15.20
C ALA A 194 -21.77 8.13 15.01
N SER A 195 -20.65 7.84 14.37
CA SER A 195 -20.11 6.48 14.22
C SER A 195 -19.78 5.85 15.57
N ASN A 196 -19.06 6.55 16.44
CA ASN A 196 -18.75 6.09 17.81
C ASN A 196 -20.01 5.89 18.67
N ASN A 197 -21.02 6.76 18.53
CA ASN A 197 -22.32 6.58 19.20
C ASN A 197 -23.07 5.34 18.68
N THR A 198 -22.90 4.99 17.41
CA THR A 198 -23.42 3.73 16.84
C THR A 198 -22.75 2.54 17.52
N ALA A 199 -21.44 2.57 17.71
CA ALA A 199 -20.68 1.56 18.47
C ALA A 199 -21.24 1.39 19.88
N GLN A 200 -21.35 2.49 20.65
CA GLN A 200 -21.87 2.48 22.01
C GLN A 200 -23.25 1.80 22.11
N LYS A 201 -24.17 2.19 21.22
CA LYS A 201 -25.54 1.64 21.19
C LYS A 201 -25.55 0.16 20.86
N LYS A 202 -24.80 -0.25 19.84
CA LYS A 202 -24.79 -1.64 19.37
C LYS A 202 -24.07 -2.56 20.34
N LEU A 203 -22.97 -2.13 20.93
CA LEU A 203 -22.24 -2.86 21.95
C LEU A 203 -23.13 -3.10 23.19
N THR A 204 -23.88 -2.09 23.64
CA THR A 204 -24.87 -2.24 24.70
C THR A 204 -25.89 -3.34 24.38
N ASN A 205 -26.38 -3.41 23.13
CA ASN A 205 -27.33 -4.47 22.74
C ASN A 205 -26.71 -5.87 22.81
N VAL A 206 -25.47 -6.02 22.35
CA VAL A 206 -24.74 -7.30 22.42
C VAL A 206 -24.53 -7.72 23.87
N ILE A 207 -24.12 -6.79 24.76
CA ILE A 207 -23.93 -7.09 26.18
C ILE A 207 -25.27 -7.45 26.86
N ASN A 208 -26.37 -6.80 26.49
CA ASN A 208 -27.71 -7.17 26.98
C ASN A 208 -28.13 -8.60 26.57
N GLU A 209 -27.67 -9.07 25.41
CA GLU A 209 -27.96 -10.41 24.89
C GLU A 209 -27.09 -11.48 25.55
N PHE A 210 -25.78 -11.25 25.65
CA PHE A 210 -24.81 -12.24 26.11
C PHE A 210 -24.50 -12.15 27.63
N GLY A 211 -24.71 -10.98 28.23
CA GLY A 211 -24.21 -10.64 29.55
C GLY A 211 -22.78 -10.07 29.50
N LEU A 212 -22.43 -9.19 30.45
CA LEU A 212 -21.15 -8.50 30.49
C LEU A 212 -19.96 -9.46 30.70
N ASP A 213 -20.10 -10.43 31.59
CA ASP A 213 -19.04 -11.41 31.87
C ASP A 213 -18.77 -12.30 30.67
N SER A 214 -19.82 -12.80 30.01
CA SER A 214 -19.69 -13.61 28.78
C SER A 214 -19.12 -12.78 27.63
N HIS A 215 -19.49 -11.49 27.50
CA HIS A 215 -18.88 -10.60 26.52
C HIS A 215 -17.36 -10.52 26.69
N ARG A 216 -16.88 -10.30 27.93
CA ARG A 216 -15.45 -10.23 28.23
C ARG A 216 -14.75 -11.56 27.92
N GLU A 217 -15.33 -12.67 28.36
CA GLU A 217 -14.80 -14.00 28.11
C GLU A 217 -14.69 -14.31 26.61
N TYR A 218 -15.73 -14.03 25.81
CA TYR A 218 -15.70 -14.27 24.37
C TYR A 218 -14.73 -13.34 23.62
N CYS A 219 -14.52 -12.11 24.09
CA CYS A 219 -13.48 -11.24 23.55
C CYS A 219 -12.09 -11.87 23.68
N GLU A 220 -11.73 -12.37 24.88
CA GLU A 220 -10.44 -13.04 25.10
C GLU A 220 -10.34 -14.35 24.31
N ILE A 221 -11.35 -15.21 24.31
CA ILE A 221 -11.38 -16.45 23.54
C ILE A 221 -11.13 -16.18 22.04
N ASN A 222 -11.78 -15.16 21.48
CA ASN A 222 -11.63 -14.83 20.05
C ASN A 222 -10.24 -14.28 19.72
N MET A 223 -9.61 -13.53 20.63
CA MET A 223 -8.22 -13.08 20.47
C MET A 223 -7.24 -14.26 20.59
N ASP A 224 -7.42 -15.14 21.58
CA ASP A 224 -6.58 -16.34 21.76
C ASP A 224 -6.66 -17.28 20.55
N LEU A 225 -7.86 -17.46 19.97
CA LEU A 225 -8.04 -18.26 18.75
C LEU A 225 -7.30 -17.65 17.55
N SER A 226 -7.38 -16.34 17.39
CA SER A 226 -6.67 -15.67 16.30
C SER A 226 -5.14 -15.75 16.46
N GLU A 227 -4.65 -15.57 17.69
CA GLU A 227 -3.24 -15.77 18.04
C GLU A 227 -2.80 -17.20 17.75
N GLN A 228 -3.53 -18.20 18.23
CA GLN A 228 -3.19 -19.60 18.03
C GLN A 228 -3.06 -19.95 16.54
N VAL A 229 -4.07 -19.59 15.74
CA VAL A 229 -4.05 -19.91 14.30
C VAL A 229 -2.90 -19.19 13.58
N LEU A 230 -2.59 -17.95 13.95
CA LEU A 230 -1.46 -17.23 13.35
C LEU A 230 -0.14 -17.89 13.73
N ARG A 231 0.05 -18.26 15.01
CA ARG A 231 1.23 -19.00 15.46
C ARG A 231 1.42 -20.33 14.72
N GLU A 232 0.35 -21.11 14.54
CA GLU A 232 0.36 -22.37 13.78
C GLU A 232 0.75 -22.16 12.30
N ARG A 233 0.49 -20.96 11.73
CA ARG A 233 0.95 -20.60 10.37
C ARG A 233 2.42 -20.24 10.37
N ILE A 234 2.87 -19.44 11.35
CA ILE A 234 4.26 -19.02 11.47
C ILE A 234 5.16 -20.25 11.68
N GLU A 235 4.77 -21.22 12.51
CA GLU A 235 5.51 -22.47 12.74
C GLU A 235 5.76 -23.30 11.46
N LYS A 236 5.01 -23.07 10.39
CA LYS A 236 5.22 -23.73 9.10
C LYS A 236 6.20 -22.99 8.18
N ILE A 237 6.67 -21.85 8.60
CA ILE A 237 7.71 -21.07 7.93
C ILE A 237 9.05 -21.50 8.52
N PRO A 238 10.08 -21.77 7.73
CA PRO A 238 11.40 -22.11 8.28
C PRO A 238 11.97 -20.99 9.16
N ASP A 239 12.45 -21.35 10.36
CA ASP A 239 13.19 -20.43 11.21
C ASP A 239 14.38 -19.84 10.46
N GLY A 240 14.66 -18.57 10.70
CA GLY A 240 15.75 -17.90 10.02
C GLY A 240 15.60 -16.40 9.90
N THR A 241 16.47 -15.84 9.06
CA THR A 241 16.51 -14.40 8.78
C THR A 241 16.28 -14.13 7.30
N TYR A 242 15.36 -13.22 7.01
CA TYR A 242 14.95 -12.82 5.67
C TYR A 242 15.15 -11.31 5.53
N GLU A 243 15.86 -10.87 4.49
CA GLU A 243 16.22 -9.46 4.31
C GLU A 243 15.68 -8.92 2.99
N ALA A 244 15.25 -7.64 3.01
CA ALA A 244 14.88 -6.89 1.82
C ALA A 244 15.32 -5.42 1.95
N VAL A 245 15.53 -4.77 0.80
CA VAL A 245 15.90 -3.36 0.68
C VAL A 245 14.98 -2.69 -0.33
N ASP A 246 14.62 -1.45 -0.07
CA ASP A 246 13.88 -0.59 -0.99
C ASP A 246 14.29 0.86 -0.81
N TRP A 247 13.86 1.74 -1.71
CA TRP A 247 14.20 3.15 -1.70
C TRP A 247 12.94 4.00 -1.76
N ASN A 248 12.88 5.00 -0.89
CA ASN A 248 11.94 6.09 -1.08
C ASN A 248 12.59 7.17 -1.95
N GLU A 249 11.86 7.64 -2.92
CA GLU A 249 12.32 8.65 -3.87
C GLU A 249 12.04 10.05 -3.33
N PHE A 250 12.99 10.97 -3.47
CA PHE A 250 12.78 12.37 -3.13
C PHE A 250 13.38 13.30 -4.17
N ASP A 251 12.53 14.04 -4.87
CA ASP A 251 12.90 15.02 -5.89
C ASP A 251 12.18 16.37 -5.70
N GLY A 252 11.62 16.62 -4.50
CA GLY A 252 10.65 17.68 -4.26
C GLY A 252 11.24 19.08 -4.02
N HIS A 253 12.36 19.20 -3.29
CA HIS A 253 13.00 20.49 -3.03
C HIS A 253 14.00 20.86 -4.13
N GLU A 254 14.73 21.96 -3.94
CA GLU A 254 15.85 22.32 -4.81
C GLU A 254 17.01 21.32 -4.62
N GLY A 255 17.64 20.90 -5.69
CA GLY A 255 18.76 19.96 -5.66
C GLY A 255 18.56 18.71 -6.52
N PRO A 256 19.49 17.76 -6.50
CA PRO A 256 19.38 16.52 -7.26
C PRO A 256 18.31 15.61 -6.66
N ASP A 257 17.75 14.76 -7.50
CA ASP A 257 16.87 13.68 -7.08
C ASP A 257 17.65 12.71 -6.16
N GLN A 258 16.99 12.19 -5.13
CA GLN A 258 17.59 11.33 -4.11
C GLN A 258 16.81 10.01 -3.98
N LEU A 259 17.56 8.95 -3.69
CA LEU A 259 17.01 7.66 -3.26
C LEU A 259 17.35 7.45 -1.79
N LEU A 260 16.35 7.35 -0.95
CA LEU A 260 16.46 7.21 0.49
C LEU A 260 16.29 5.73 0.85
N GLU A 261 17.41 5.07 1.14
CA GLU A 261 17.43 3.63 1.43
C GLU A 261 16.72 3.31 2.74
N LEU A 262 15.90 2.25 2.71
CA LEU A 262 15.37 1.58 3.89
C LEU A 262 15.47 0.06 3.74
N ARG A 263 15.64 -0.63 4.86
CA ARG A 263 15.81 -2.08 4.93
C ARG A 263 14.88 -2.69 5.94
N LEU A 264 14.52 -3.93 5.69
CA LEU A 264 13.86 -4.79 6.66
C LEU A 264 14.63 -6.08 6.80
N LYS A 265 14.88 -6.46 8.06
CA LYS A 265 15.26 -7.80 8.46
C LYS A 265 14.09 -8.41 9.23
N LEU A 266 13.52 -9.52 8.73
CA LEU A 266 12.53 -10.32 9.40
C LEU A 266 13.21 -11.53 10.04
N GLU A 267 13.00 -11.72 11.33
CA GLU A 267 13.40 -12.94 12.06
C GLU A 267 12.17 -13.80 12.31
N VAL A 268 12.24 -15.07 11.90
CA VAL A 268 11.25 -16.11 12.21
C VAL A 268 11.86 -17.00 13.28
N ASP A 269 11.23 -17.07 14.46
CA ASP A 269 11.69 -17.81 15.63
C ASP A 269 10.53 -18.62 16.20
N GLY A 270 10.39 -19.87 15.79
CA GLY A 270 9.27 -20.76 16.16
C GLY A 270 7.93 -20.21 15.68
N SER A 271 7.17 -19.61 16.59
CA SER A 271 5.85 -19.04 16.31
C SER A 271 5.79 -17.52 16.37
N ASP A 272 6.94 -16.84 16.45
CA ASP A 272 7.06 -15.39 16.56
C ASP A 272 7.74 -14.78 15.35
N LEU A 273 7.33 -13.55 14.98
CA LEU A 273 7.93 -12.73 13.95
C LEU A 273 8.48 -11.45 14.54
N ARG A 274 9.75 -11.11 14.24
CA ARG A 274 10.37 -9.85 14.63
C ARG A 274 10.80 -9.07 13.41
N TYR A 275 10.24 -7.87 13.25
CA TYR A 275 10.51 -6.95 12.15
C TYR A 275 11.52 -5.91 12.63
N HIS A 276 12.69 -5.83 11.99
CA HIS A 276 13.70 -4.83 12.29
C HIS A 276 13.87 -3.91 11.07
N TYR A 277 13.18 -2.76 11.10
CA TYR A 277 13.34 -1.74 10.08
C TYR A 277 14.53 -0.84 10.37
N SER A 278 15.21 -0.40 9.33
CA SER A 278 16.25 0.62 9.39
C SER A 278 16.17 1.52 8.17
N GLY A 279 16.73 2.72 8.28
CA GLY A 279 16.73 3.69 7.18
C GLY A 279 17.80 4.76 7.37
N VAL A 280 18.02 5.54 6.32
CA VAL A 280 18.93 6.70 6.36
C VAL A 280 18.44 7.76 7.36
N PRO A 281 19.29 8.75 7.75
CA PRO A 281 18.85 9.86 8.60
C PRO A 281 17.61 10.56 8.05
N GLN A 282 16.73 11.05 8.95
CA GLN A 282 15.56 11.87 8.57
C GLN A 282 15.96 13.10 7.76
N ILE A 283 15.08 13.56 6.90
CA ILE A 283 15.29 14.74 6.06
C ILE A 283 14.25 15.83 6.33
N ASP A 284 14.48 17.04 5.86
CA ASP A 284 13.54 18.18 5.95
C ASP A 284 12.43 18.10 4.90
N ALA A 285 11.84 16.92 4.69
CA ALA A 285 10.83 16.66 3.70
C ALA A 285 9.71 15.77 4.24
N PHE A 286 8.52 15.92 3.71
CA PHE A 286 7.26 15.31 4.13
C PHE A 286 7.20 13.77 4.06
N VAL A 287 8.25 13.13 3.56
CA VAL A 287 8.31 11.67 3.28
C VAL A 287 8.69 10.82 4.49
N ASN A 288 9.24 11.44 5.56
CA ASN A 288 9.64 10.70 6.77
C ASN A 288 8.45 9.99 7.41
N SER A 289 8.72 8.93 8.18
CA SER A 289 7.72 8.13 8.85
C SER A 289 7.94 8.03 10.36
N THR A 290 6.93 7.57 11.08
CA THR A 290 6.93 7.38 12.53
C THR A 290 6.35 6.00 12.88
N MET A 291 6.30 5.64 14.17
CA MET A 291 5.83 4.33 14.64
C MET A 291 4.44 3.95 14.11
N GLY A 292 3.48 4.88 14.09
CA GLY A 292 2.11 4.57 13.66
C GLY A 292 2.03 4.08 12.20
N PRO A 293 2.49 4.89 11.23
CA PRO A 293 2.58 4.49 9.83
C PRO A 293 3.44 3.24 9.60
N MET A 294 4.60 3.13 10.25
CA MET A 294 5.49 1.99 10.08
C MET A 294 4.85 0.69 10.58
N PHE A 295 4.27 0.69 11.78
CA PHE A 295 3.55 -0.47 12.31
C PHE A 295 2.34 -0.81 11.44
N GLY A 296 1.50 0.18 11.12
CA GLY A 296 0.29 -0.02 10.31
C GLY A 296 0.60 -0.63 8.93
N GLN A 297 1.64 -0.14 8.28
CA GLN A 297 2.05 -0.63 6.97
C GLN A 297 2.78 -1.99 7.03
N ALA A 298 3.58 -2.26 8.05
CA ALA A 298 4.14 -3.60 8.29
C ALA A 298 3.03 -4.64 8.46
N MET A 299 1.99 -4.29 9.26
CA MET A 299 0.83 -5.16 9.46
C MET A 299 -0.04 -5.28 8.21
N THR A 300 -0.11 -4.26 7.36
CA THR A 300 -0.76 -4.36 6.04
C THR A 300 -0.08 -5.44 5.18
N GLY A 301 1.25 -5.47 5.12
CA GLY A 301 2.00 -6.54 4.45
C GLY A 301 1.69 -7.93 5.02
N LEU A 302 1.68 -8.07 6.35
CA LEU A 302 1.31 -9.31 7.04
C LEU A 302 -0.13 -9.75 6.73
N MET A 303 -1.09 -8.80 6.83
CA MET A 303 -2.51 -9.08 6.60
C MET A 303 -2.80 -9.55 5.19
N THR A 304 -2.14 -8.98 4.20
CA THR A 304 -2.39 -9.33 2.78
C THR A 304 -1.73 -10.64 2.35
N VAL A 305 -0.62 -11.04 2.97
CA VAL A 305 0.14 -12.24 2.60
C VAL A 305 -0.15 -13.41 3.53
N LEU A 306 0.06 -13.25 4.85
CA LEU A 306 -0.01 -14.37 5.78
C LEU A 306 -1.42 -14.56 6.37
N ILE A 307 -2.15 -13.49 6.64
CA ILE A 307 -3.52 -13.55 7.18
C ILE A 307 -4.53 -13.75 6.03
N ASN A 308 -4.39 -13.00 4.93
CA ASN A 308 -5.15 -13.15 3.68
C ASN A 308 -6.69 -13.15 3.87
N GLY A 309 -7.20 -12.37 4.83
CA GLY A 309 -8.63 -12.16 5.04
C GLY A 309 -9.43 -13.33 5.65
N ASP A 310 -8.80 -14.45 5.95
CA ASP A 310 -9.45 -15.63 6.55
C ASP A 310 -9.40 -15.66 8.08
N LEU A 311 -8.68 -14.71 8.70
CA LEU A 311 -8.73 -14.45 10.14
C LEU A 311 -9.33 -13.08 10.43
N PRO A 312 -10.09 -12.95 11.53
CA PRO A 312 -10.60 -11.64 11.96
C PRO A 312 -9.45 -10.75 12.43
N VAL A 313 -9.51 -9.47 12.08
CA VAL A 313 -8.53 -8.49 12.59
C VAL A 313 -8.89 -8.14 14.03
N ASN A 314 -8.12 -8.67 14.97
CA ASN A 314 -8.24 -8.41 16.41
C ASN A 314 -6.86 -8.41 17.11
N GLY A 315 -6.84 -8.10 18.40
CA GLY A 315 -5.62 -7.97 19.20
C GLY A 315 -4.76 -9.23 19.25
N GLY A 316 -5.35 -10.42 19.13
CA GLY A 316 -4.62 -11.69 19.10
C GLY A 316 -3.64 -11.82 17.95
N LEU A 317 -3.91 -11.15 16.82
CA LEU A 317 -2.99 -11.17 15.67
C LEU A 317 -1.67 -10.44 15.93
N TRP A 318 -1.63 -9.50 16.88
CA TRP A 318 -0.44 -8.70 17.15
C TRP A 318 0.46 -9.30 18.23
N ARG A 319 -0.04 -10.27 19.02
CA ARG A 319 0.69 -10.88 20.14
C ARG A 319 1.97 -11.63 19.71
N PRO A 320 2.03 -12.36 18.56
CA PRO A 320 3.25 -13.01 18.10
C PRO A 320 4.16 -12.09 17.27
N ILE A 321 3.87 -10.79 17.19
CA ILE A 321 4.55 -9.86 16.28
C ILE A 321 5.27 -8.78 17.10
N ASP A 322 6.55 -8.58 16.80
CA ASP A 322 7.35 -7.46 17.31
C ASP A 322 7.83 -6.58 16.14
N VAL A 323 7.74 -5.25 16.28
CA VAL A 323 8.13 -4.30 15.24
C VAL A 323 9.06 -3.25 15.83
N GLU A 324 10.30 -3.29 15.42
CA GLU A 324 11.33 -2.30 15.72
C GLU A 324 11.56 -1.40 14.49
N ILE A 325 11.50 -0.09 14.68
CA ILE A 325 11.64 0.88 13.58
C ILE A 325 12.98 1.65 13.59
N GLY A 326 13.97 1.11 14.28
CA GLY A 326 15.29 1.71 14.37
C GLY A 326 15.37 2.94 15.30
N PRO A 327 16.54 3.60 15.37
CA PRO A 327 16.76 4.71 16.29
C PRO A 327 15.97 5.96 15.87
N PRO A 328 15.57 6.82 16.85
CA PRO A 328 15.02 8.14 16.55
C PRO A 328 15.95 9.01 15.70
N GLY A 329 15.38 9.78 14.78
CA GLY A 329 16.13 10.64 13.87
C GLY A 329 16.46 10.00 12.52
N THR A 330 15.83 8.87 12.20
CA THR A 330 15.88 8.24 10.87
C THR A 330 14.57 8.42 10.12
N ILE A 331 14.56 8.20 8.79
CA ILE A 331 13.34 8.33 7.97
C ILE A 331 12.22 7.35 8.39
N VAL A 332 12.56 6.26 9.07
CA VAL A 332 11.59 5.26 9.59
C VAL A 332 11.14 5.56 11.02
N ASN A 333 11.85 6.43 11.74
CA ASN A 333 11.56 6.85 13.12
C ASN A 333 11.90 8.34 13.32
N ALA A 334 11.17 9.18 12.58
CA ALA A 334 11.40 10.60 12.57
C ALA A 334 10.96 11.27 13.88
N VAL A 335 11.69 12.33 14.24
CA VAL A 335 11.37 13.18 15.40
C VAL A 335 11.23 14.63 14.95
N PRO A 336 10.43 15.45 15.65
CA PRO A 336 10.32 16.86 15.35
C PRO A 336 11.69 17.54 15.29
N PRO A 337 11.93 18.48 14.34
CA PRO A 337 10.93 19.15 13.51
C PRO A 337 10.62 18.46 12.18
N ALA A 338 11.10 17.24 11.92
CA ALA A 338 10.93 16.58 10.64
C ALA A 338 9.46 16.53 10.18
N PRO A 339 9.14 16.96 8.94
CA PRO A 339 7.80 16.87 8.40
C PRO A 339 7.45 15.41 8.04
N VAL A 340 6.17 15.07 8.14
CA VAL A 340 5.64 13.70 8.06
C VAL A 340 4.28 13.61 7.36
N SER A 341 3.87 14.65 6.60
CA SER A 341 2.51 14.70 6.06
C SER A 341 2.19 13.65 4.99
N ASN A 342 3.16 12.87 4.54
CA ASN A 342 2.93 11.71 3.69
C ASN A 342 3.63 10.44 4.21
N ALA A 343 3.81 10.36 5.52
CA ALA A 343 4.54 9.27 6.18
C ALA A 343 4.05 7.87 5.80
N HIS A 344 2.73 7.69 5.68
CA HIS A 344 2.09 6.42 5.38
C HIS A 344 2.20 6.01 3.90
N SER A 345 2.18 6.99 2.95
CA SER A 345 2.19 6.75 1.51
C SER A 345 3.59 6.78 0.87
N GLU A 346 4.58 7.26 1.61
CA GLU A 346 5.98 7.31 1.21
C GLU A 346 6.78 6.19 1.90
N VAL A 347 7.57 6.50 2.92
CA VAL A 347 8.36 5.52 3.67
C VAL A 347 7.49 4.41 4.26
N GLY A 348 6.28 4.71 4.73
CA GLY A 348 5.33 3.71 5.22
C GLY A 348 4.96 2.67 4.16
N MET A 349 4.61 3.07 2.94
CA MET A 349 4.32 2.10 1.87
C MET A 349 5.53 1.26 1.47
N ARG A 350 6.77 1.81 1.57
CA ARG A 350 7.98 1.00 1.43
C ARG A 350 8.08 -0.04 2.53
N ALA A 351 7.67 0.28 3.76
CA ALA A 351 7.62 -0.68 4.85
C ALA A 351 6.64 -1.83 4.58
N CYS A 352 5.46 -1.55 4.01
CA CYS A 352 4.52 -2.57 3.55
C CYS A 352 5.13 -3.48 2.48
N LYS A 353 5.75 -2.87 1.47
CA LYS A 353 6.41 -3.57 0.36
C LYS A 353 7.51 -4.50 0.86
N LEU A 354 8.39 -4.00 1.74
CA LEU A 354 9.43 -4.80 2.37
C LEU A 354 8.86 -5.95 3.20
N SER A 355 7.77 -5.72 3.97
CA SER A 355 7.07 -6.77 4.72
C SER A 355 6.56 -7.88 3.81
N LYS A 356 5.95 -7.53 2.66
CA LYS A 356 5.50 -8.51 1.66
C LYS A 356 6.68 -9.28 1.05
N ASP A 357 7.78 -8.60 0.72
CA ASP A 357 8.95 -9.22 0.10
C ASP A 357 9.58 -10.29 1.00
N VAL A 358 9.86 -9.95 2.27
CA VAL A 358 10.44 -10.92 3.21
C VAL A 358 9.50 -12.08 3.53
N LEU A 359 8.19 -11.80 3.64
CA LEU A 359 7.19 -12.85 3.83
C LEU A 359 7.09 -13.76 2.59
N CYS A 360 7.09 -13.23 1.37
CA CYS A 360 7.08 -14.04 0.15
C CYS A 360 8.35 -14.90 0.03
N GLN A 361 9.53 -14.38 0.41
CA GLN A 361 10.76 -15.18 0.49
C GLN A 361 10.60 -16.33 1.49
N ALA A 362 10.05 -16.07 2.67
CA ALA A 362 9.85 -17.05 3.73
C ALA A 362 8.82 -18.13 3.34
N LEU A 363 7.69 -17.72 2.75
CA LEU A 363 6.64 -18.61 2.28
C LEU A 363 7.11 -19.51 1.12
N ALA A 364 8.00 -19.01 0.26
CA ALA A 364 8.56 -19.81 -0.84
C ALA A 364 9.34 -21.03 -0.33
N LEU A 365 9.90 -20.95 0.88
CA LEU A 365 10.68 -22.02 1.53
C LEU A 365 9.84 -22.88 2.49
N SER A 366 8.58 -22.56 2.72
CA SER A 366 7.67 -23.40 3.52
C SER A 366 7.35 -24.71 2.81
N ASP A 367 7.21 -25.80 3.56
CA ASP A 367 6.73 -27.09 3.01
C ASP A 367 5.20 -27.13 2.86
N ASP A 368 4.48 -26.16 3.45
CA ASP A 368 3.02 -26.09 3.35
C ASP A 368 2.58 -25.50 1.99
N PRO A 369 1.88 -26.26 1.14
CA PRO A 369 1.45 -25.79 -0.17
C PRO A 369 0.40 -24.65 -0.08
N VAL A 370 -0.34 -24.56 1.02
CA VAL A 370 -1.31 -23.48 1.23
C VAL A 370 -0.58 -22.15 1.46
N LEU A 371 0.50 -22.17 2.25
CA LEU A 371 1.33 -20.98 2.48
C LEU A 371 2.09 -20.59 1.21
N ARG A 372 2.68 -21.53 0.49
CA ARG A 372 3.27 -21.25 -0.83
C ARG A 372 2.26 -20.66 -1.83
N GLY A 373 1.01 -21.08 -1.75
CA GLY A 373 -0.08 -20.53 -2.57
C GLY A 373 -0.42 -19.06 -2.30
N ARG A 374 0.11 -18.45 -1.23
CA ARG A 374 -0.10 -17.03 -0.86
C ARG A 374 0.99 -16.08 -1.38
N ILE A 375 2.03 -16.61 -2.03
CA ILE A 375 3.05 -15.78 -2.68
C ILE A 375 2.39 -14.94 -3.77
N ALA A 376 2.72 -13.66 -3.80
CA ALA A 376 2.17 -12.72 -4.76
C ALA A 376 3.20 -11.66 -5.18
N GLY A 377 3.11 -11.18 -6.41
CA GLY A 377 3.83 -10.00 -6.87
C GLY A 377 3.45 -8.75 -6.07
N GLN A 378 4.28 -7.72 -6.13
CA GLN A 378 4.01 -6.46 -5.45
C GLN A 378 2.84 -5.72 -6.12
N HIS A 379 2.00 -5.08 -5.32
CA HIS A 379 1.08 -4.06 -5.83
C HIS A 379 1.83 -2.75 -6.04
N GLN A 380 1.23 -1.83 -6.76
CA GLN A 380 1.67 -0.44 -6.73
C GLN A 380 1.50 0.10 -5.30
N ASP A 381 2.60 0.26 -4.60
CA ASP A 381 2.63 0.81 -3.24
C ASP A 381 3.07 2.29 -3.24
N GLY A 382 2.56 3.05 -4.14
CA GLY A 382 2.68 4.48 -4.33
C GLY A 382 1.73 4.92 -5.43
N PHE A 383 1.29 6.14 -5.42
CA PHE A 383 0.31 6.62 -6.38
C PHE A 383 0.67 8.02 -6.91
N PRO A 384 0.46 8.28 -8.19
CA PRO A 384 0.44 9.64 -8.68
C PRO A 384 -0.84 10.30 -8.16
N GLY A 385 -0.69 11.40 -7.44
CA GLY A 385 -1.80 12.07 -6.82
C GLY A 385 -1.67 13.57 -6.82
N ASN A 386 -2.80 14.26 -6.77
CA ASN A 386 -2.85 15.66 -6.44
C ASN A 386 -4.06 16.00 -5.58
N ALA A 387 -3.98 17.16 -4.92
CA ALA A 387 -5.09 17.83 -4.28
C ALA A 387 -5.14 19.27 -4.80
N LEU A 388 -6.31 19.72 -5.22
CA LEU A 388 -6.47 21.03 -5.85
C LEU A 388 -7.43 21.90 -5.04
N PHE A 389 -7.15 23.19 -5.03
CA PHE A 389 -8.00 24.20 -4.42
C PHE A 389 -8.25 25.34 -5.41
N GLY A 390 -9.50 25.78 -5.50
CA GLY A 390 -9.88 26.88 -6.35
C GLY A 390 -11.38 27.20 -6.27
N ASN A 391 -11.84 28.09 -7.13
CA ASN A 391 -13.26 28.41 -7.26
C ASN A 391 -13.97 27.28 -8.02
N ASN A 392 -15.24 27.05 -7.67
CA ASN A 392 -16.06 26.06 -8.35
C ASN A 392 -17.20 26.67 -9.17
N GLN A 393 -17.86 25.84 -9.98
CA GLN A 393 -18.99 26.21 -10.85
C GLN A 393 -20.25 26.66 -10.08
N HIS A 394 -20.30 26.45 -8.75
CA HIS A 394 -21.44 26.80 -7.91
C HIS A 394 -21.28 28.14 -7.17
N GLY A 395 -20.20 28.88 -7.45
CA GLY A 395 -19.92 30.19 -6.84
C GLY A 395 -19.27 30.11 -5.45
N GLY A 396 -18.73 28.94 -5.09
CA GLY A 396 -17.96 28.69 -3.87
C GLY A 396 -16.53 28.30 -4.19
N VAL A 397 -15.90 27.64 -3.23
CA VAL A 397 -14.58 27.02 -3.37
C VAL A 397 -14.70 25.49 -3.33
N SER A 398 -13.83 24.79 -4.05
CA SER A 398 -13.66 23.34 -3.94
C SER A 398 -12.26 23.00 -3.45
N VAL A 399 -12.17 21.97 -2.64
CA VAL A 399 -10.98 21.15 -2.44
C VAL A 399 -11.25 19.85 -3.19
N VAL A 400 -10.55 19.64 -4.30
CA VAL A 400 -10.66 18.43 -5.12
C VAL A 400 -9.57 17.48 -4.69
N PHE A 401 -9.96 16.29 -4.29
CA PHE A 401 -9.05 15.27 -3.80
C PHE A 401 -9.21 13.99 -4.60
N TYR A 402 -8.09 13.36 -4.97
CA TYR A 402 -8.05 12.17 -5.82
C TYR A 402 -8.86 12.27 -7.14
N PRO A 403 -8.77 13.38 -7.88
CA PRO A 403 -9.40 13.41 -9.21
C PRO A 403 -8.67 12.50 -10.19
N ASP A 404 -7.45 12.13 -9.86
CA ASP A 404 -6.59 11.23 -10.61
C ASP A 404 -6.75 9.76 -10.18
N ASN A 405 -5.95 8.88 -10.76
CA ASN A 405 -6.00 7.44 -10.55
C ASN A 405 -5.30 6.97 -9.27
N ALA A 406 -5.23 7.78 -8.23
CA ALA A 406 -4.52 7.42 -7.00
C ALA A 406 -4.86 6.01 -6.51
N ILE A 407 -6.12 5.59 -6.66
CA ILE A 407 -6.62 4.29 -6.21
C ILE A 407 -6.72 3.26 -7.34
N GLY A 408 -6.41 3.62 -8.58
CA GLY A 408 -6.56 2.76 -9.77
C GLY A 408 -5.27 2.09 -10.24
N ALA A 409 -4.45 1.57 -9.32
CA ALA A 409 -3.19 0.91 -9.63
C ALA A 409 -3.35 -0.59 -9.94
N GLY A 410 -2.40 -1.21 -10.63
CA GLY A 410 -2.40 -2.65 -10.91
C GLY A 410 -2.10 -3.49 -9.69
N GLY A 411 -2.85 -4.57 -9.48
CA GLY A 411 -2.61 -5.57 -8.44
C GLY A 411 -1.46 -6.50 -8.80
N GLY A 412 -0.70 -6.98 -7.81
CA GLY A 412 0.34 -7.99 -8.01
C GLY A 412 -0.24 -9.33 -8.47
N ALA A 413 0.51 -10.05 -9.30
CA ALA A 413 0.16 -11.39 -9.74
C ALA A 413 0.06 -12.36 -8.56
N GLN A 414 -0.85 -13.32 -8.63
CA GLN A 414 -1.05 -14.35 -7.63
C GLN A 414 -0.73 -15.73 -8.20
N THR A 415 -0.53 -16.73 -7.35
CA THR A 415 -0.22 -18.10 -7.81
C THR A 415 -1.34 -18.77 -8.62
N ILE A 416 -2.58 -18.29 -8.49
CA ILE A 416 -3.77 -18.86 -9.11
C ILE A 416 -4.37 -18.01 -10.21
N MET A 417 -3.92 -16.75 -10.37
CA MET A 417 -4.48 -15.82 -11.34
C MET A 417 -3.51 -14.66 -11.62
N ASP A 418 -3.70 -14.02 -12.76
CA ASP A 418 -3.06 -12.76 -13.07
C ASP A 418 -3.47 -11.67 -12.05
N GLY A 419 -2.63 -10.65 -11.89
CA GLY A 419 -2.96 -9.50 -11.08
C GLY A 419 -4.20 -8.76 -11.62
N LEU A 420 -5.01 -8.24 -10.72
CA LEU A 420 -6.22 -7.50 -11.09
C LEU A 420 -5.85 -6.15 -11.70
N ASP A 421 -6.46 -5.83 -12.85
CA ASP A 421 -6.25 -4.57 -13.53
C ASP A 421 -6.95 -3.44 -12.74
N ALA A 422 -6.29 -2.28 -12.61
CA ALA A 422 -6.81 -1.11 -11.91
C ALA A 422 -7.37 -1.44 -10.49
N TYR A 423 -6.72 -2.34 -9.78
CA TYR A 423 -7.18 -2.88 -8.50
C TYR A 423 -7.14 -1.85 -7.37
N GLY A 424 -6.05 -1.08 -7.27
CA GLY A 424 -5.82 -0.11 -6.20
C GLY A 424 -4.55 -0.38 -5.40
N LEU A 425 -4.43 0.28 -4.26
CA LEU A 425 -3.30 0.14 -3.34
C LEU A 425 -3.48 -1.09 -2.44
N THR A 426 -2.38 -1.71 -2.02
CA THR A 426 -2.40 -2.84 -1.07
C THR A 426 -3.17 -2.52 0.21
N CYS A 427 -3.08 -1.29 0.69
CA CYS A 427 -3.62 -0.87 1.97
C CYS A 427 -5.10 -0.47 1.94
N THR A 428 -5.71 -0.28 0.77
CA THR A 428 -7.09 0.23 0.62
C THR A 428 -8.03 -0.84 0.07
N THR A 429 -8.22 -1.92 0.81
CA THR A 429 -9.04 -3.08 0.38
C THR A 429 -10.51 -2.75 0.12
N GLY A 430 -11.04 -1.71 0.76
CA GLY A 430 -12.39 -1.18 0.52
C GLY A 430 -12.44 0.05 -0.37
N GLY A 431 -11.29 0.53 -0.87
CA GLY A 431 -11.19 1.71 -1.72
C GLY A 431 -11.86 1.54 -3.08
N GLY A 432 -12.26 2.66 -3.68
CA GLY A 432 -12.87 2.69 -5.01
C GLY A 432 -12.28 3.83 -5.85
N ILE A 433 -12.22 3.63 -7.16
CA ILE A 433 -11.92 4.72 -8.08
C ILE A 433 -13.14 5.64 -8.09
N PRO A 434 -12.99 6.95 -7.81
CA PRO A 434 -14.10 7.88 -7.78
C PRO A 434 -14.87 7.92 -9.10
N ASP A 435 -16.19 8.06 -8.98
CA ASP A 435 -17.07 8.18 -10.13
C ASP A 435 -16.85 9.52 -10.84
N ILE A 436 -16.64 9.47 -12.17
CA ILE A 436 -16.34 10.65 -12.99
C ILE A 436 -17.50 11.64 -12.97
N GLU A 437 -18.74 11.18 -13.11
CA GLU A 437 -19.92 12.06 -13.18
C GLU A 437 -20.16 12.78 -11.84
N ASN A 438 -19.92 12.10 -10.72
CA ASN A 438 -19.99 12.71 -9.39
C ASN A 438 -18.94 13.82 -9.24
N HIS A 439 -17.70 13.57 -9.66
CA HIS A 439 -16.64 14.59 -9.63
C HIS A 439 -16.97 15.79 -10.52
N GLU A 440 -17.35 15.57 -11.78
CA GLU A 440 -17.69 16.64 -12.70
C GLU A 440 -18.92 17.45 -12.24
N GLY A 441 -19.86 16.80 -11.54
CA GLY A 441 -21.02 17.47 -10.94
C GLY A 441 -20.69 18.34 -9.72
N ALA A 442 -19.72 17.93 -8.92
CA ALA A 442 -19.35 18.60 -7.66
C ALA A 442 -18.21 19.60 -7.84
N ASP A 443 -17.22 19.26 -8.65
CA ASP A 443 -15.93 19.93 -8.78
C ASP A 443 -15.71 20.49 -10.20
N PRO A 444 -14.90 21.57 -10.35
CA PRO A 444 -14.66 22.20 -11.64
C PRO A 444 -13.61 21.43 -12.47
N VAL A 445 -13.84 20.16 -12.73
CA VAL A 445 -12.99 19.27 -13.52
C VAL A 445 -13.77 18.63 -14.66
N LEU A 446 -13.09 18.32 -15.75
CA LEU A 446 -13.60 17.61 -16.91
C LEU A 446 -12.65 16.47 -17.24
N PHE A 447 -13.13 15.24 -17.17
CA PHE A 447 -12.34 14.07 -17.53
C PHE A 447 -12.34 13.86 -19.05
N LEU A 448 -11.15 13.62 -19.60
CA LEU A 448 -10.96 13.47 -21.06
C LEU A 448 -10.85 12.00 -21.47
N TRP A 449 -10.13 11.19 -20.69
CA TRP A 449 -10.05 9.75 -20.84
C TRP A 449 -9.68 9.06 -19.53
N ARG A 450 -10.04 7.78 -19.46
CA ARG A 450 -9.57 6.81 -18.47
C ARG A 450 -9.46 5.46 -19.15
N ARG A 451 -8.24 4.88 -19.21
CA ARG A 451 -7.96 3.65 -19.95
C ARG A 451 -6.87 2.82 -19.28
N LEU A 452 -6.80 1.51 -19.57
CA LEU A 452 -5.68 0.68 -19.18
C LEU A 452 -4.45 0.98 -20.05
N ILE A 453 -3.27 0.83 -19.46
CA ILE A 453 -1.98 1.02 -20.17
C ILE A 453 -1.48 -0.35 -20.62
N PRO A 454 -1.32 -0.61 -21.94
CA PRO A 454 -0.71 -1.83 -22.40
C PRO A 454 0.72 -2.03 -21.86
N ASN A 455 1.14 -3.28 -21.61
CA ASN A 455 2.45 -3.68 -21.08
C ASN A 455 2.78 -3.14 -19.67
N SER A 456 1.83 -2.56 -18.96
CA SER A 456 2.11 -1.93 -17.67
C SER A 456 2.18 -2.91 -16.50
N GLY A 457 1.52 -4.05 -16.60
CA GLY A 457 1.64 -5.14 -15.63
C GLY A 457 2.99 -5.85 -15.75
N GLY A 458 3.63 -6.15 -14.62
CA GLY A 458 4.90 -6.85 -14.57
C GLY A 458 4.83 -8.22 -15.25
N PRO A 459 5.76 -8.53 -16.16
CA PRO A 459 5.81 -9.83 -16.83
C PRO A 459 6.07 -10.98 -15.85
N GLY A 460 5.39 -12.10 -16.07
CA GLY A 460 5.54 -13.30 -15.25
C GLY A 460 4.83 -14.50 -15.87
N GLN A 461 4.98 -15.67 -15.27
CA GLN A 461 4.13 -16.82 -15.57
C GLN A 461 2.66 -16.45 -15.30
N MET A 462 2.42 -15.71 -14.20
CA MET A 462 1.23 -14.91 -13.99
C MET A 462 1.61 -13.44 -14.14
N ARG A 463 0.88 -12.71 -15.00
CA ARG A 463 1.08 -11.30 -15.29
C ARG A 463 0.57 -10.43 -14.13
N GLY A 464 1.28 -9.39 -13.77
CA GLY A 464 0.75 -8.32 -12.92
C GLY A 464 -0.43 -7.59 -13.57
N GLY A 465 -1.26 -6.94 -12.76
CA GLY A 465 -2.39 -6.14 -13.20
C GLY A 465 -1.94 -4.88 -13.94
N GLN A 466 -2.76 -4.44 -14.90
CA GLN A 466 -2.51 -3.24 -15.68
C GLN A 466 -2.79 -1.97 -14.88
N ALA A 467 -2.03 -0.94 -15.19
CA ALA A 467 -2.17 0.43 -14.70
C ALA A 467 -3.24 1.21 -15.46
N LEU A 468 -3.70 2.32 -14.87
CA LEU A 468 -4.57 3.29 -15.51
C LEU A 468 -3.80 4.51 -16.03
N ASP A 469 -4.18 4.97 -17.21
CA ASP A 469 -3.89 6.29 -17.78
C ASP A 469 -5.17 7.13 -17.71
N GLN A 470 -5.11 8.27 -17.04
CA GLN A 470 -6.22 9.19 -16.89
C GLN A 470 -5.78 10.61 -17.16
N ALA A 471 -6.67 11.37 -17.79
CA ALA A 471 -6.46 12.80 -18.00
C ALA A 471 -7.72 13.59 -17.65
N TYR A 472 -7.51 14.75 -17.05
CA TYR A 472 -8.56 15.72 -16.79
C TYR A 472 -8.05 17.16 -16.96
N ALA A 473 -8.96 18.07 -17.19
CA ALA A 473 -8.72 19.51 -17.26
C ALA A 473 -9.55 20.24 -16.23
N VAL A 474 -9.13 21.45 -15.87
CA VAL A 474 -9.97 22.37 -15.08
C VAL A 474 -11.08 22.91 -15.99
N HIS A 475 -12.31 22.86 -15.52
CA HIS A 475 -13.49 23.31 -16.24
C HIS A 475 -14.42 24.12 -15.33
N TYR A 476 -15.00 25.20 -15.82
CA TYR A 476 -15.79 26.14 -15.02
C TYR A 476 -15.04 26.84 -13.86
N SER A 477 -13.74 26.86 -13.89
CA SER A 477 -12.87 27.65 -13.02
C SER A 477 -11.74 28.24 -13.83
N ASP A 478 -11.29 29.44 -13.48
CA ASP A 478 -10.16 30.07 -14.18
C ASP A 478 -8.84 29.32 -13.89
N MET A 479 -8.71 28.78 -12.68
CA MET A 479 -7.53 28.07 -12.23
C MET A 479 -7.81 27.29 -10.94
N MET A 480 -7.22 26.10 -10.85
CA MET A 480 -7.03 25.38 -9.60
C MET A 480 -5.54 25.17 -9.34
N ALA A 481 -5.17 25.04 -8.08
CA ALA A 481 -3.78 24.83 -7.73
C ALA A 481 -3.64 24.00 -6.45
N GLY A 482 -2.53 23.26 -6.34
CA GLY A 482 -2.23 22.47 -5.15
C GLY A 482 -0.99 21.59 -5.32
N PRO A 483 -0.68 20.73 -4.34
CA PRO A 483 0.43 19.82 -4.42
C PRO A 483 0.19 18.71 -5.46
N GLY A 484 1.28 18.22 -6.03
CA GLY A 484 1.32 16.97 -6.78
C GLY A 484 2.43 16.07 -6.23
N PHE A 485 2.16 14.77 -6.08
CA PHE A 485 3.12 13.83 -5.52
C PHE A 485 2.94 12.43 -6.12
N ASN A 486 4.06 11.69 -6.16
CA ASN A 486 4.10 10.28 -6.56
C ASN A 486 5.24 9.58 -5.82
N ALA A 487 4.97 8.44 -5.24
CA ALA A 487 5.91 7.70 -4.39
C ALA A 487 6.64 6.56 -5.11
N CYS A 488 6.30 6.22 -6.36
CA CYS A 488 6.83 5.07 -7.11
C CYS A 488 7.07 5.40 -8.57
N ALA A 489 7.99 6.34 -8.83
CA ALA A 489 8.29 6.79 -10.19
C ALA A 489 9.58 6.19 -10.76
N GLN A 490 10.59 5.95 -9.93
CA GLN A 490 11.93 5.48 -10.32
C GLN A 490 12.22 4.05 -9.83
N VAL A 491 11.60 3.64 -8.72
CA VAL A 491 11.67 2.26 -8.18
C VAL A 491 10.30 1.62 -8.27
N PRO A 492 10.02 0.87 -9.35
CA PRO A 492 8.70 0.31 -9.63
C PRO A 492 8.37 -0.89 -8.72
N PRO A 493 7.09 -1.34 -8.70
CA PRO A 493 6.67 -2.54 -7.99
C PRO A 493 7.40 -3.79 -8.47
N HIS A 494 7.95 -4.57 -7.53
CA HIS A 494 8.79 -5.73 -7.86
C HIS A 494 7.95 -6.94 -8.29
N GLY A 495 8.54 -7.78 -9.16
CA GLY A 495 8.10 -9.15 -9.38
C GLY A 495 8.63 -10.11 -8.33
N VAL A 496 8.08 -11.29 -8.25
CA VAL A 496 8.44 -12.34 -7.29
C VAL A 496 8.70 -13.67 -7.98
N GLY A 497 9.63 -14.47 -7.45
CA GLY A 497 9.90 -15.81 -7.96
C GLY A 497 10.34 -15.89 -9.42
N GLY A 498 11.14 -14.93 -9.87
CA GLY A 498 11.58 -14.79 -11.26
C GLY A 498 10.64 -13.96 -12.15
N GLY A 499 9.56 -13.42 -11.60
CA GLY A 499 8.72 -12.43 -12.25
C GLY A 499 9.40 -11.06 -12.32
N TYR A 500 8.93 -10.23 -13.23
CA TYR A 500 9.52 -8.91 -13.53
C TYR A 500 8.75 -7.78 -12.82
N PRO A 501 9.40 -6.65 -12.59
CA PRO A 501 8.74 -5.46 -12.07
C PRO A 501 7.75 -4.89 -13.09
N ALA A 502 6.79 -4.10 -12.60
CA ALA A 502 5.76 -3.44 -13.40
C ALA A 502 6.17 -2.04 -13.84
N ASN A 503 5.32 -1.34 -14.63
CA ASN A 503 5.49 0.07 -14.87
C ASN A 503 5.45 0.88 -13.57
N ALA A 504 6.25 1.92 -13.52
CA ALA A 504 6.17 2.95 -12.49
C ALA A 504 4.97 3.88 -12.72
N GLY A 505 4.48 4.51 -11.65
CA GLY A 505 3.51 5.59 -11.76
C GLY A 505 4.23 6.91 -12.11
N ILE A 506 3.62 7.73 -12.95
CA ILE A 506 4.12 9.06 -13.31
C ILE A 506 2.96 10.02 -13.56
N PHE A 507 3.17 11.31 -13.32
CA PHE A 507 2.24 12.35 -13.77
C PHE A 507 2.97 13.51 -14.44
N TYR A 508 2.23 14.23 -15.27
CA TYR A 508 2.71 15.43 -15.90
C TYR A 508 1.57 16.34 -16.36
N PRO A 509 1.71 17.67 -16.26
CA PRO A 509 0.82 18.58 -16.95
C PRO A 509 1.16 18.64 -18.45
N VAL A 510 0.13 18.81 -19.26
CA VAL A 510 0.25 19.16 -20.68
C VAL A 510 -0.27 20.57 -20.86
N ARG A 511 0.60 21.50 -21.25
CA ARG A 511 0.29 22.92 -21.42
C ARG A 511 -0.15 23.22 -22.84
N ASN A 512 -0.82 24.35 -23.03
CA ASN A 512 -1.26 24.82 -24.34
C ASN A 512 -2.07 23.75 -25.09
N GLY A 513 -2.96 23.08 -24.38
CA GLY A 513 -3.76 21.97 -24.93
C GLY A 513 -4.83 22.47 -25.92
N ASN A 514 -5.13 21.65 -26.95
CA ASN A 514 -6.12 21.96 -27.99
C ASN A 514 -7.59 21.65 -27.57
N ILE A 515 -7.89 21.59 -26.26
CA ILE A 515 -9.21 21.21 -25.74
C ILE A 515 -10.30 22.13 -26.31
N GLN A 516 -10.13 23.46 -26.15
CA GLN A 516 -11.14 24.42 -26.57
C GLN A 516 -11.36 24.34 -28.07
N GLU A 517 -10.30 24.20 -28.86
CA GLU A 517 -10.38 24.02 -30.31
C GLU A 517 -11.20 22.79 -30.71
N LEU A 518 -11.00 21.66 -29.99
CA LEU A 518 -11.77 20.43 -30.22
C LEU A 518 -13.24 20.63 -29.86
N LEU A 519 -13.53 21.20 -28.70
CA LEU A 519 -14.89 21.47 -28.25
C LEU A 519 -15.66 22.42 -29.19
N ASP A 520 -15.01 23.48 -29.65
CA ASP A 520 -15.59 24.43 -30.60
C ASP A 520 -15.92 23.77 -31.96
N LYS A 521 -15.21 22.71 -32.32
CA LYS A 521 -15.50 21.89 -33.52
C LYS A 521 -16.53 20.78 -33.25
N GLY A 522 -17.07 20.69 -32.02
CA GLY A 522 -17.98 19.62 -31.58
C GLY A 522 -17.30 18.25 -31.52
N LEU A 523 -15.99 18.21 -31.32
CA LEU A 523 -15.21 16.99 -31.18
C LEU A 523 -14.85 16.77 -29.69
N LEU A 524 -14.91 15.52 -29.25
CA LEU A 524 -14.44 15.16 -27.93
C LEU A 524 -12.90 15.15 -27.89
N PRO A 525 -12.26 15.72 -26.86
CA PRO A 525 -10.82 15.67 -26.66
C PRO A 525 -10.41 14.30 -26.10
N THR A 526 -10.39 13.28 -26.99
CA THR A 526 -9.95 11.93 -26.62
C THR A 526 -8.43 11.84 -26.65
N TYR A 527 -7.89 10.74 -26.09
CA TYR A 527 -6.46 10.46 -26.08
C TYR A 527 -5.81 10.59 -27.48
N GLU A 528 -6.49 10.16 -28.54
CA GLU A 528 -5.97 10.17 -29.92
C GLU A 528 -6.05 11.56 -30.59
N ARG A 529 -6.85 12.48 -30.06
CA ARG A 529 -7.08 13.82 -30.66
C ARG A 529 -6.44 14.93 -29.85
N PHE A 530 -6.16 14.66 -28.58
CA PHE A 530 -5.59 15.67 -27.71
C PHE A 530 -4.11 15.91 -28.08
N GLU A 531 -3.76 17.18 -28.23
CA GLU A 531 -2.40 17.66 -28.49
C GLU A 531 -2.07 18.77 -27.50
N GLY A 532 -0.80 18.87 -27.09
CA GLY A 532 -0.29 19.91 -26.22
C GLY A 532 1.19 19.69 -25.87
N GLU A 533 1.75 20.58 -25.08
CA GLU A 533 3.16 20.57 -24.67
C GLU A 533 3.32 19.85 -23.33
N LYS A 534 3.88 18.64 -23.35
CA LYS A 534 4.18 17.90 -22.12
C LYS A 534 5.26 18.62 -21.33
N GLU A 535 4.97 18.96 -20.09
CA GLU A 535 5.93 19.51 -19.14
C GLU A 535 6.50 18.38 -18.26
N ASP A 536 7.83 18.21 -18.27
CA ASP A 536 8.50 17.30 -17.32
C ASP A 536 8.62 17.99 -15.97
N VAL A 537 7.90 17.48 -14.98
CA VAL A 537 7.86 18.02 -13.63
C VAL A 537 8.45 17.02 -12.63
N ARG A 538 8.81 17.49 -11.45
CA ARG A 538 9.24 16.63 -10.33
C ARG A 538 8.08 15.77 -9.84
N SER A 539 8.39 14.60 -9.28
CA SER A 539 7.36 13.72 -8.71
C SER A 539 6.75 14.27 -7.42
N LYS A 540 7.40 15.22 -6.77
CA LYS A 540 6.93 15.83 -5.52
C LYS A 540 6.94 17.35 -5.66
N LEU A 541 5.77 17.88 -6.00
CA LEU A 541 5.57 19.31 -6.24
C LEU A 541 4.79 19.93 -5.09
N GLY A 542 5.36 20.97 -4.45
CA GLY A 542 4.62 21.75 -3.46
C GLY A 542 3.44 22.51 -4.05
N HIS A 543 3.50 22.87 -5.33
CA HIS A 543 2.45 23.64 -6.00
C HIS A 543 2.45 23.42 -7.51
N ILE A 544 1.35 22.88 -8.02
CA ILE A 544 1.05 22.80 -9.44
C ILE A 544 -0.18 23.67 -9.75
N LYS A 545 -0.13 24.44 -10.84
CA LYS A 545 -1.25 25.24 -11.32
C LYS A 545 -1.84 24.60 -12.56
N LEU A 546 -3.16 24.44 -12.55
CA LEU A 546 -3.95 23.98 -13.67
C LEU A 546 -4.94 25.06 -14.06
N ASP A 547 -4.79 25.64 -15.24
CA ASP A 547 -5.72 26.55 -15.86
C ASP A 547 -6.55 25.80 -16.93
N HIS A 548 -7.43 26.50 -17.63
CA HIS A 548 -8.34 25.91 -18.61
C HIS A 548 -7.67 25.35 -19.87
N ASP A 549 -6.39 25.70 -20.11
CA ASP A 549 -5.59 25.21 -21.24
C ASP A 549 -4.62 24.08 -20.82
N THR A 550 -4.66 23.70 -19.53
CA THR A 550 -3.78 22.66 -18.99
C THR A 550 -4.53 21.39 -18.73
N VAL A 551 -4.02 20.27 -19.25
CA VAL A 551 -4.47 18.91 -18.93
C VAL A 551 -3.49 18.28 -17.96
N PHE A 552 -4.01 17.71 -16.88
CA PHE A 552 -3.24 16.87 -15.98
C PHE A 552 -3.37 15.41 -16.41
N VAL A 553 -2.25 14.79 -16.69
CA VAL A 553 -2.18 13.37 -17.06
C VAL A 553 -1.54 12.61 -15.90
N ALA A 554 -2.23 11.59 -15.41
CA ALA A 554 -1.75 10.71 -14.34
C ALA A 554 -1.78 9.25 -14.80
N LEU A 555 -0.61 8.62 -14.77
CA LEU A 555 -0.43 7.19 -15.03
C LEU A 555 -0.13 6.50 -13.70
N SER A 556 -0.99 5.60 -13.26
CA SER A 556 -0.69 4.77 -12.11
C SER A 556 0.37 3.71 -12.47
N GLY A 557 0.91 3.01 -11.49
CA GLY A 557 1.81 1.88 -11.74
C GLY A 557 1.05 0.58 -11.92
N GLY A 558 1.68 -0.39 -12.56
CA GLY A 558 1.19 -1.76 -12.67
C GLY A 558 1.50 -2.59 -11.43
N GLY A 559 0.97 -3.81 -11.34
CA GLY A 559 1.36 -4.80 -10.35
C GLY A 559 2.53 -5.67 -10.82
N GLY A 560 3.40 -6.14 -9.91
CA GLY A 560 4.54 -7.01 -10.22
C GLY A 560 4.11 -8.39 -10.71
N GLY A 561 4.91 -8.99 -11.60
CA GLY A 561 4.70 -10.34 -12.14
C GLY A 561 5.13 -11.44 -11.17
N LEU A 562 4.67 -12.67 -11.40
CA LEU A 562 5.01 -13.83 -10.59
C LEU A 562 5.50 -14.99 -11.48
N GLY A 563 6.71 -15.51 -11.18
CA GLY A 563 7.34 -16.59 -11.94
C GLY A 563 7.91 -16.16 -13.29
N ASP A 564 8.70 -17.03 -13.93
CA ASP A 564 9.37 -16.72 -15.20
C ASP A 564 8.38 -16.45 -16.35
N PRO A 565 8.44 -15.31 -17.05
CA PRO A 565 7.57 -15.00 -18.20
C PRO A 565 7.59 -16.06 -19.30
N LEU A 566 8.72 -16.74 -19.52
CA LEU A 566 8.81 -17.80 -20.53
C LEU A 566 7.97 -19.05 -20.21
N LEU A 567 7.44 -19.13 -18.99
CA LEU A 567 6.55 -20.21 -18.56
C LEU A 567 5.06 -19.83 -18.67
N ARG A 568 4.74 -18.58 -19.07
CA ARG A 568 3.35 -18.18 -19.31
C ARG A 568 2.75 -18.97 -20.46
N ASP A 569 1.51 -19.41 -20.28
CA ASP A 569 0.72 -20.07 -21.32
C ASP A 569 0.66 -19.19 -22.58
N PRO A 570 1.14 -19.66 -23.76
CA PRO A 570 1.12 -18.90 -25.00
C PRO A 570 -0.29 -18.40 -25.38
N GLU A 571 -1.32 -19.21 -25.12
CA GLU A 571 -2.71 -18.84 -25.40
C GLU A 571 -3.19 -17.69 -24.49
N ALA A 572 -2.67 -17.61 -23.25
CA ALA A 572 -2.95 -16.46 -22.37
C ALA A 572 -2.30 -15.18 -22.92
N VAL A 573 -1.08 -15.26 -23.46
CA VAL A 573 -0.41 -14.13 -24.09
C VAL A 573 -1.15 -13.68 -25.36
N ALA A 574 -1.61 -14.63 -26.20
CA ALA A 574 -2.38 -14.30 -27.39
C ALA A 574 -3.71 -13.60 -27.03
N ARG A 575 -4.39 -14.04 -25.98
CA ARG A 575 -5.57 -13.33 -25.45
C ARG A 575 -5.23 -11.93 -24.94
N ASP A 576 -4.11 -11.76 -24.23
CA ASP A 576 -3.65 -10.43 -23.77
C ASP A 576 -3.38 -9.50 -24.95
N VAL A 577 -2.85 -10.01 -26.08
CA VAL A 577 -2.66 -9.23 -27.33
C VAL A 577 -4.02 -8.88 -27.96
N ALA A 578 -4.95 -9.83 -28.04
CA ALA A 578 -6.28 -9.60 -28.60
C ALA A 578 -7.11 -8.57 -27.82
N PHE A 579 -6.88 -8.46 -26.50
CA PHE A 579 -7.51 -7.47 -25.62
C PHE A 579 -6.70 -6.17 -25.48
N GLU A 580 -5.61 -6.01 -26.21
CA GLU A 580 -4.72 -4.85 -26.14
C GLU A 580 -4.07 -4.63 -24.75
N TYR A 581 -4.01 -5.68 -23.92
CA TYR A 581 -3.28 -5.64 -22.65
C TYR A 581 -1.77 -5.77 -22.87
N THR A 582 -1.37 -6.38 -23.97
CA THR A 582 0.03 -6.59 -24.34
C THR A 582 0.20 -6.31 -25.84
N THR A 583 1.28 -5.63 -26.21
CA THR A 583 1.62 -5.43 -27.61
C THR A 583 2.27 -6.68 -28.21
N PRO A 584 2.14 -6.93 -29.54
CA PRO A 584 2.82 -8.04 -30.20
C PRO A 584 4.34 -8.04 -29.99
N ASP A 585 4.98 -6.86 -29.98
CA ASP A 585 6.42 -6.72 -29.73
C ASP A 585 6.79 -7.16 -28.31
N HIS A 586 6.02 -6.78 -27.30
CA HIS A 586 6.22 -7.21 -25.93
C HIS A 586 5.96 -8.72 -25.76
N ALA A 587 4.92 -9.26 -26.39
CA ALA A 587 4.63 -10.69 -26.41
C ALA A 587 5.84 -11.50 -26.95
N SER A 588 6.42 -11.02 -28.05
CA SER A 588 7.60 -11.63 -28.67
C SER A 588 8.88 -11.45 -27.84
N SER A 589 9.20 -10.22 -27.40
CA SER A 589 10.49 -9.91 -26.76
C SER A 589 10.59 -10.41 -25.33
N VAL A 590 9.47 -10.45 -24.57
CA VAL A 590 9.45 -10.76 -23.13
C VAL A 590 8.93 -12.17 -22.86
N TYR A 591 7.80 -12.54 -23.45
CA TYR A 591 7.18 -13.87 -23.26
C TYR A 591 7.67 -14.93 -24.27
N GLY A 592 8.36 -14.47 -25.33
CA GLY A 592 8.80 -15.33 -26.42
C GLY A 592 7.63 -15.95 -27.18
N VAL A 593 6.48 -15.30 -27.22
CA VAL A 593 5.27 -15.77 -27.91
C VAL A 593 5.06 -14.98 -29.19
N ILE A 594 4.96 -15.69 -30.30
CA ILE A 594 4.69 -15.11 -31.61
C ILE A 594 3.18 -15.25 -31.87
N VAL A 595 2.52 -14.10 -31.99
CA VAL A 595 1.07 -14.01 -32.23
C VAL A 595 0.83 -13.52 -33.66
N THR A 596 -0.04 -14.21 -34.39
CA THR A 596 -0.41 -13.86 -35.76
C THR A 596 -1.40 -12.67 -35.79
N ASP A 597 -1.64 -12.13 -36.99
CA ASP A 597 -2.63 -11.03 -37.18
C ASP A 597 -4.07 -11.45 -36.81
N ASP A 598 -4.37 -12.77 -36.81
CA ASP A 598 -5.65 -13.34 -36.37
C ASP A 598 -5.68 -13.62 -34.84
N HIS A 599 -4.68 -13.15 -34.09
CA HIS A 599 -4.49 -13.37 -32.66
C HIS A 599 -4.32 -14.85 -32.26
N GLU A 600 -3.81 -15.68 -33.14
CA GLU A 600 -3.49 -17.09 -32.85
C GLU A 600 -1.99 -17.24 -32.55
N VAL A 601 -1.62 -18.28 -31.78
CA VAL A 601 -0.22 -18.58 -31.47
C VAL A 601 0.44 -19.30 -32.65
N ASP A 602 1.57 -18.79 -33.15
CA ASP A 602 2.49 -19.56 -33.98
C ASP A 602 3.38 -20.43 -33.08
N GLU A 603 3.01 -21.69 -32.88
CA GLU A 603 3.70 -22.62 -31.97
C GLU A 603 5.17 -22.85 -32.34
N ALA A 604 5.47 -22.96 -33.65
CA ALA A 604 6.83 -23.23 -34.12
C ALA A 604 7.74 -22.01 -33.92
N ALA A 605 7.26 -20.84 -34.30
CA ALA A 605 7.98 -19.58 -34.10
C ALA A 605 8.12 -19.24 -32.60
N THR A 606 7.09 -19.53 -31.78
CA THR A 606 7.11 -19.35 -30.32
C THR A 606 8.17 -20.23 -29.67
N THR A 607 8.23 -21.52 -30.06
CA THR A 607 9.26 -22.42 -29.54
C THR A 607 10.67 -21.94 -29.89
N ALA A 608 10.89 -21.55 -31.12
CA ALA A 608 12.19 -21.03 -31.59
C ALA A 608 12.57 -19.73 -30.86
N LYS A 609 11.60 -18.82 -30.63
CA LYS A 609 11.84 -17.54 -29.95
C LYS A 609 12.15 -17.75 -28.46
N ARG A 610 11.46 -18.66 -27.78
CA ARG A 610 11.76 -19.00 -26.39
C ARG A 610 13.17 -19.59 -26.23
N GLU A 611 13.61 -20.46 -27.14
CA GLU A 611 14.96 -20.98 -27.13
C GLU A 611 16.02 -19.90 -27.41
N GLU A 612 15.76 -18.96 -28.33
CA GLU A 612 16.61 -17.80 -28.56
C GLU A 612 16.79 -16.95 -27.29
N ILE A 613 15.67 -16.63 -26.61
CA ILE A 613 15.72 -15.84 -25.36
C ILE A 613 16.48 -16.60 -24.26
N ARG A 614 16.25 -17.91 -24.10
CA ARG A 614 17.00 -18.74 -23.14
C ARG A 614 18.51 -18.73 -23.42
N ALA A 615 18.89 -18.87 -24.69
CA ALA A 615 20.29 -18.82 -25.08
C ALA A 615 20.93 -17.43 -24.80
N THR A 616 20.19 -16.36 -25.03
CA THR A 616 20.62 -15.00 -24.74
C THR A 616 20.83 -14.77 -23.25
N ARG A 617 19.90 -15.21 -22.38
CA ARG A 617 19.97 -15.07 -20.91
C ARG A 617 21.26 -15.62 -20.31
N ILE A 618 21.79 -16.72 -20.83
CA ILE A 618 23.00 -17.37 -20.29
C ILE A 618 24.25 -17.20 -21.18
N GLY A 619 24.10 -16.55 -22.34
CA GLY A 619 25.21 -16.37 -23.29
C GLY A 619 25.66 -17.68 -23.93
N GLY A 620 24.77 -18.67 -24.10
CA GLY A 620 25.11 -19.99 -24.64
C GLY A 620 23.88 -20.89 -24.77
N THR A 621 24.10 -22.13 -25.24
CA THR A 621 23.01 -23.11 -25.39
C THR A 621 22.63 -23.68 -24.01
N PRO A 622 21.36 -23.64 -23.59
CA PRO A 622 20.91 -24.30 -22.36
C PRO A 622 21.19 -25.79 -22.36
N SER A 623 21.71 -26.30 -21.25
CA SER A 623 22.05 -27.73 -21.07
C SER A 623 20.89 -28.55 -20.48
N ALA A 624 19.87 -27.88 -19.92
CA ALA A 624 18.69 -28.47 -19.33
C ALA A 624 17.40 -27.88 -19.89
N GLU A 625 16.31 -28.62 -19.82
CA GLU A 625 14.98 -28.19 -20.20
C GLU A 625 14.45 -27.17 -19.16
N LEU A 626 13.76 -26.14 -19.62
CA LEU A 626 13.00 -25.21 -18.74
C LEU A 626 11.62 -25.81 -18.47
N LYS A 627 11.37 -26.16 -17.21
CA LYS A 627 10.09 -26.72 -16.72
C LYS A 627 9.45 -25.79 -15.69
N ALA A 628 8.13 -25.78 -15.67
CA ALA A 628 7.44 -25.08 -14.59
C ALA A 628 7.81 -25.71 -13.23
N PRO A 629 8.14 -24.89 -12.22
CA PRO A 629 8.29 -25.37 -10.85
C PRO A 629 7.00 -26.02 -10.34
N VAL A 630 7.11 -26.85 -9.30
CA VAL A 630 5.94 -27.50 -8.68
C VAL A 630 4.91 -26.47 -8.20
N ASN A 631 5.38 -25.30 -7.76
CA ASN A 631 4.50 -24.17 -7.38
C ASN A 631 4.95 -22.92 -8.14
N ILE A 632 3.99 -22.20 -8.71
CA ILE A 632 4.25 -20.89 -9.35
C ILE A 632 4.85 -19.94 -8.33
N GLY A 633 5.89 -19.20 -8.73
CA GLY A 633 6.61 -18.26 -7.84
C GLY A 633 7.67 -18.88 -6.94
N VAL A 634 7.87 -20.20 -6.99
CA VAL A 634 8.97 -20.89 -6.29
C VAL A 634 10.10 -21.18 -7.29
N SER A 635 10.91 -20.15 -7.60
CA SER A 635 12.04 -20.25 -8.54
C SER A 635 13.27 -20.96 -7.96
N LEU A 636 13.35 -21.00 -6.63
CA LEU A 636 14.46 -21.55 -5.86
C LEU A 636 13.96 -22.58 -4.85
N THR A 637 14.77 -23.59 -4.60
CA THR A 637 14.58 -24.55 -3.50
C THR A 637 15.81 -24.54 -2.59
N HIS A 638 15.58 -24.79 -1.30
CA HIS A 638 16.64 -24.89 -0.30
C HIS A 638 16.49 -26.19 0.48
N ASP A 639 17.53 -27.00 0.49
CA ASP A 639 17.58 -28.23 1.28
C ASP A 639 18.96 -28.42 1.89
N SER A 640 18.99 -28.59 3.21
CA SER A 640 20.22 -28.93 3.97
C SER A 640 21.41 -27.99 3.66
N GLY A 641 21.16 -26.68 3.50
CA GLY A 641 22.17 -25.67 3.20
C GLY A 641 22.54 -25.56 1.71
N THR A 642 21.81 -26.22 0.82
CA THR A 642 22.02 -26.17 -0.62
C THR A 642 20.87 -25.43 -1.30
N TRP A 643 21.20 -24.42 -2.07
CA TRP A 643 20.26 -23.70 -2.95
C TRP A 643 20.28 -24.30 -4.34
N SER A 644 19.11 -24.57 -4.89
CA SER A 644 18.96 -25.16 -6.22
C SER A 644 17.86 -24.47 -7.05
N CYS A 645 17.98 -24.57 -8.37
CA CYS A 645 16.97 -24.11 -9.31
C CYS A 645 15.67 -24.90 -9.17
N GLY A 646 14.53 -24.23 -8.99
CA GLY A 646 13.21 -24.85 -8.86
C GLY A 646 12.70 -25.56 -10.13
N SER A 647 13.32 -25.30 -11.31
CA SER A 647 12.97 -25.91 -12.59
C SER A 647 13.77 -27.20 -12.90
N CYS A 648 15.10 -27.13 -12.85
CA CYS A 648 15.97 -28.21 -13.29
C CYS A 648 16.84 -28.82 -12.19
N SER A 649 16.71 -28.34 -10.95
CA SER A 649 17.49 -28.80 -9.78
C SER A 649 19.00 -28.54 -9.89
N GLU A 650 19.43 -27.61 -10.77
CA GLU A 650 20.83 -27.17 -10.82
C GLU A 650 21.24 -26.60 -9.47
N GLU A 651 22.35 -27.04 -8.92
CA GLU A 651 22.91 -26.54 -7.66
C GLU A 651 23.54 -25.17 -7.88
N LEU A 652 23.09 -24.16 -7.13
CA LEU A 652 23.54 -22.77 -7.24
C LEU A 652 24.51 -22.38 -6.14
N ALA A 653 24.30 -22.90 -4.92
CA ALA A 653 25.19 -22.65 -3.79
C ALA A 653 25.04 -23.73 -2.72
N THR A 654 26.11 -23.99 -1.97
CA THR A 654 26.15 -24.93 -0.82
C THR A 654 26.69 -24.28 0.42
N GLY A 655 26.48 -24.91 1.58
CA GLY A 655 27.13 -24.53 2.85
C GLY A 655 26.78 -23.11 3.33
N GLY A 656 25.56 -22.63 3.05
CA GLY A 656 25.13 -21.27 3.41
C GLY A 656 25.59 -20.18 2.43
N GLY A 657 26.09 -20.57 1.26
CA GLY A 657 26.47 -19.61 0.19
C GLY A 657 25.25 -18.93 -0.43
N ASN A 658 25.51 -17.82 -1.11
CA ASN A 658 24.48 -17.04 -1.79
C ASN A 658 24.16 -17.65 -3.17
N TRP A 659 22.90 -18.02 -3.42
CA TRP A 659 22.47 -18.59 -4.70
C TRP A 659 22.74 -17.67 -5.90
N ARG A 660 22.80 -16.34 -5.66
CA ARG A 660 23.11 -15.34 -6.69
C ARG A 660 24.52 -15.52 -7.28
N ASP A 661 25.46 -16.03 -6.48
CA ASP A 661 26.83 -16.27 -6.94
C ASP A 661 26.93 -17.41 -7.97
N GLY A 662 26.00 -18.37 -7.90
CA GLY A 662 25.89 -19.48 -8.87
C GLY A 662 25.01 -19.16 -10.07
N ALA A 663 24.28 -18.05 -10.06
CA ALA A 663 23.41 -17.64 -11.17
C ALA A 663 24.19 -16.88 -12.26
N LYS A 664 23.65 -16.85 -13.48
CA LYS A 664 24.08 -15.93 -14.53
C LYS A 664 23.41 -14.57 -14.30
N LEU A 665 24.23 -13.55 -14.11
CA LEU A 665 23.79 -12.17 -13.93
C LEU A 665 23.76 -11.42 -15.25
N SER A 666 22.63 -10.75 -15.52
CA SER A 666 22.51 -9.65 -16.49
C SER A 666 22.16 -8.38 -15.70
N GLU A 667 22.92 -7.31 -15.88
CA GLU A 667 22.68 -6.02 -15.23
C GLU A 667 22.62 -4.93 -16.28
N ALA A 668 21.60 -4.09 -16.20
CA ALA A 668 21.44 -2.92 -17.07
C ALA A 668 20.76 -1.77 -16.31
N PRO A 669 20.99 -0.49 -16.72
CA PRO A 669 20.18 0.61 -16.25
C PRO A 669 18.69 0.33 -16.49
N ILE A 670 17.85 0.62 -15.48
CA ILE A 670 16.43 0.24 -15.54
C ILE A 670 15.71 0.86 -16.72
N ALA A 671 16.03 2.12 -17.08
CA ALA A 671 15.42 2.81 -18.20
C ALA A 671 15.73 2.15 -19.54
N GLU A 672 16.97 1.66 -19.74
CA GLU A 672 17.37 0.96 -20.95
C GLU A 672 16.61 -0.36 -21.06
N ARG A 673 16.58 -1.14 -19.98
CA ARG A 673 15.89 -2.43 -19.97
C ARG A 673 14.39 -2.29 -20.15
N TYR A 674 13.77 -1.24 -19.56
CA TYR A 674 12.34 -0.96 -19.75
C TYR A 674 12.01 -0.53 -21.19
N ALA A 675 12.88 0.26 -21.82
CA ALA A 675 12.69 0.64 -23.23
C ALA A 675 12.71 -0.60 -24.15
N GLU A 676 13.60 -1.58 -23.89
CA GLU A 676 13.63 -2.84 -24.63
C GLU A 676 12.35 -3.67 -24.44
N MET A 677 11.72 -3.60 -23.26
CA MET A 677 10.48 -4.29 -22.96
C MET A 677 9.22 -3.50 -23.37
N GLY A 678 9.34 -2.25 -23.85
CA GLY A 678 8.20 -1.39 -24.15
C GLY A 678 7.45 -0.96 -22.89
N MET A 679 8.15 -0.81 -21.77
CA MET A 679 7.64 -0.41 -20.47
C MET A 679 8.10 1.01 -20.10
N GLN A 680 7.55 1.57 -19.01
CA GLN A 680 7.82 2.96 -18.59
C GLN A 680 8.33 3.03 -17.16
N VAL A 681 9.36 3.84 -16.96
CA VAL A 681 9.93 4.21 -15.67
C VAL A 681 10.49 5.63 -15.75
N ARG A 682 10.51 6.36 -14.67
CA ARG A 682 11.22 7.63 -14.56
C ARG A 682 12.68 7.34 -14.23
N ASP A 683 13.60 8.00 -14.91
CA ASP A 683 15.05 7.86 -14.68
C ASP A 683 15.67 9.25 -14.57
N ARG A 684 15.81 9.76 -13.34
CA ARG A 684 16.35 11.09 -13.05
C ARG A 684 17.47 11.09 -12.01
N VAL A 685 17.66 9.98 -11.31
CA VAL A 685 18.76 9.85 -10.34
C VAL A 685 20.02 9.46 -11.09
N GLU A 686 20.99 10.37 -11.11
CA GLU A 686 22.24 10.16 -11.85
C GLU A 686 23.26 9.30 -11.07
N ALA A 687 23.26 9.38 -9.75
CA ALA A 687 24.19 8.62 -8.88
C ALA A 687 23.62 8.50 -7.46
N PRO A 688 23.47 7.29 -6.90
CA PRO A 688 23.63 6.01 -7.61
C PRO A 688 22.50 5.75 -8.61
N ARG A 689 22.75 5.04 -9.71
CA ARG A 689 21.75 4.72 -10.72
C ARG A 689 20.90 3.55 -10.31
N VAL A 690 19.62 3.57 -10.67
CA VAL A 690 18.75 2.40 -10.57
C VAL A 690 19.05 1.41 -11.69
N VAL A 691 19.38 0.18 -11.31
CA VAL A 691 19.69 -0.91 -12.24
C VAL A 691 18.73 -2.08 -12.02
N MET A 692 18.53 -2.85 -13.06
CA MET A 692 17.82 -4.12 -13.00
C MET A 692 18.84 -5.24 -13.11
N ARG A 693 18.91 -6.09 -12.06
CA ARG A 693 19.74 -7.29 -11.98
C ARG A 693 18.86 -8.52 -12.20
N GLU A 694 19.04 -9.15 -13.35
CA GLU A 694 18.33 -10.37 -13.73
C GLU A 694 19.23 -11.57 -13.47
N HIS A 695 18.77 -12.51 -12.62
CA HIS A 695 19.52 -13.70 -12.25
C HIS A 695 18.90 -14.94 -12.92
N PHE A 696 19.69 -15.65 -13.72
CA PHE A 696 19.24 -16.81 -14.48
C PHE A 696 19.95 -18.09 -14.07
N CYS A 697 19.23 -19.22 -14.08
CA CYS A 697 19.83 -20.54 -13.90
C CYS A 697 20.84 -20.80 -15.04
N PRO A 698 22.10 -21.17 -14.73
CA PRO A 698 23.11 -21.41 -15.76
C PRO A 698 22.80 -22.60 -16.68
N SER A 699 21.97 -23.55 -16.23
CA SER A 699 21.64 -24.76 -16.97
C SER A 699 20.37 -24.67 -17.81
N CYS A 700 19.24 -24.19 -17.23
CA CYS A 700 17.95 -24.13 -17.94
C CYS A 700 17.54 -22.71 -18.35
N ALA A 701 18.29 -21.68 -17.95
CA ALA A 701 18.00 -20.27 -18.19
C ALA A 701 16.69 -19.76 -17.57
N MET A 702 16.15 -20.45 -16.54
CA MET A 702 15.02 -19.96 -15.77
C MET A 702 15.38 -18.63 -15.08
N SER A 703 14.46 -17.67 -15.09
CA SER A 703 14.57 -16.48 -14.25
C SER A 703 14.40 -16.88 -12.77
N LEU A 704 15.46 -16.72 -11.99
CA LEU A 704 15.48 -17.06 -10.56
C LEU A 704 15.03 -15.90 -9.68
N GLY A 705 15.33 -14.67 -10.09
CA GLY A 705 14.96 -13.44 -9.43
C GLY A 705 15.35 -12.22 -10.27
N VAL A 706 14.62 -11.14 -10.07
CA VAL A 706 14.88 -9.84 -10.70
C VAL A 706 14.93 -8.79 -9.59
N ASP A 707 16.11 -8.25 -9.33
CA ASP A 707 16.33 -7.24 -8.30
C ASP A 707 16.37 -5.85 -8.97
N VAL A 708 15.55 -4.90 -8.50
CA VAL A 708 15.63 -3.48 -8.85
C VAL A 708 16.36 -2.78 -7.72
N VAL A 709 17.58 -2.34 -7.95
CA VAL A 709 18.50 -1.86 -6.93
C VAL A 709 19.35 -0.71 -7.46
N THR A 710 20.13 -0.08 -6.59
CA THR A 710 21.16 0.89 -7.00
C THR A 710 22.43 0.18 -7.45
N ASP A 711 23.17 0.78 -8.39
CA ASP A 711 24.39 0.21 -8.98
C ASP A 711 25.55 0.07 -7.96
N ASP A 712 25.53 0.85 -6.89
CA ASP A 712 26.51 0.81 -5.79
C ASP A 712 26.13 -0.20 -4.68
N LEU A 713 24.92 -0.79 -4.73
CA LEU A 713 24.51 -1.81 -3.76
C LEU A 713 25.28 -3.10 -3.99
N GLU A 714 25.81 -3.68 -2.91
CA GLU A 714 26.35 -5.03 -2.92
C GLU A 714 25.27 -6.05 -3.29
N THR A 715 25.68 -7.23 -3.73
CA THR A 715 24.75 -8.33 -4.03
C THR A 715 23.91 -8.65 -2.79
N LEU A 716 22.58 -8.68 -2.97
CA LEU A 716 21.66 -9.05 -1.90
C LEU A 716 21.98 -10.45 -1.37
N LYS A 717 21.85 -10.63 -0.06
CA LYS A 717 22.07 -11.93 0.56
C LYS A 717 20.90 -12.88 0.31
N ALA A 718 21.20 -14.18 0.23
CA ALA A 718 20.18 -15.21 0.34
C ALA A 718 19.64 -15.27 1.78
N PRO A 719 18.40 -15.71 2.02
CA PRO A 719 17.90 -15.97 3.36
C PRO A 719 18.80 -16.92 4.16
N GLU A 720 19.00 -16.62 5.43
CA GLU A 720 19.71 -17.51 6.37
C GLU A 720 18.70 -18.43 7.03
N VAL A 721 18.59 -19.66 6.53
CA VAL A 721 17.54 -20.63 6.92
C VAL A 721 18.11 -21.68 7.87
N GLY A 722 17.33 -22.07 8.88
CA GLY A 722 17.68 -23.16 9.82
C GLY A 722 18.72 -22.77 10.86
N THR A 723 19.10 -21.51 10.96
CA THR A 723 19.97 -21.01 12.01
C THR A 723 19.10 -20.50 13.17
N PRO A 724 19.22 -21.07 14.40
CA PRO A 724 18.52 -20.48 15.54
C PRO A 724 18.92 -19.02 15.68
N VAL A 725 17.93 -18.13 15.77
CA VAL A 725 18.18 -16.72 16.02
C VAL A 725 18.89 -16.62 17.37
N ALA A 726 20.10 -16.06 17.39
CA ALA A 726 20.84 -15.90 18.64
C ALA A 726 20.01 -15.03 19.59
N ALA A 727 19.70 -15.54 20.76
CA ALA A 727 18.98 -14.79 21.77
C ALA A 727 19.67 -13.43 21.97
N ALA A 728 18.96 -12.34 21.70
CA ALA A 728 19.46 -11.00 21.97
C ALA A 728 19.85 -10.94 23.44
N ALA A 729 21.09 -10.58 23.72
CA ALA A 729 21.55 -10.36 25.08
C ALA A 729 20.73 -9.18 25.65
N SER A 730 19.84 -9.51 26.62
CA SER A 730 18.95 -8.60 27.34
C SER A 730 19.70 -7.49 28.06
#